data_9807e27fe28c3ad0dc0197f2c4b14697
#
_entry.id   9807e27fe28c3ad0dc0197f2c4b14697
#
_cell.length_a   1.000
_cell.length_b   1.000
_cell.length_c   1.000
_cell.angle_alpha   90.00
_cell.angle_beta   90.00
_cell.angle_gamma   90.00
#
_symmetry.space_group_name_H-M   'P 1'
#
loop_
_entity.id
_entity.type
_entity.pdbx_description
1 polymer ?
#
loop_
_entity_poly.entity_id
_entity_poly.type
_entity_poly.pdbx_seq_one_letter_code
_entity_poly.pdbx_strand_id
1 'polypeptide(L)'
;MIAISATDMSARHVQGEVERILEDLQRHDEFPDAVQAVLVDNNLARVYANTNKSAQDFKEYPTVLKEAVSIARRLQDPLVEFSQLCGPENDILCLRYHPMQDVVGEEGLIEALNLEFINRVNEVGVDINDCVNHSFKSNLVQFVGGLGPRKGANLLKTLRGMTQPRLENRQQLVTLCHMGPKVFINCAGFIKIDTSVLGDSEIYVEVLDGSRIHNEAYEWARKMAVDALEYDEEEGNPASAMEDILRQPDKLDELNLDAFAEELERQGFGNKQITLYDIRGELNAMYADKREKWEKPSEDELFNMLTKETPRSLYPGKLTMVTVINFKYKKPQADELDKAAPVRKEGGELWQCPFCGQDDFPELTEVWTHFDAMDEETGCRGKCYGVSVRLDNGITGLINIKNFSDKDVLNPEERVKRGQRIYVRILAIKSDRFYVECSSKSSDLRDEDWHLRPTKDPYYSDELEEKDKEKQNTQAQQKRGTTYIKRVITHSSFHNISFKEAEKMLANMDLGDCIIRPSSKGQDHLTVTWKVFDNIYQHIDIREENKANSFSLGQSLWIGNEEFEDLDEIIARHINPMTSNCRDILQYKYFRTDTDGGSRPKCEMLVKAEKRLNPNKIPYIFSASKELPGKFMLSYQPRENVRHEYVTVTPDGYRFRHQNHETLSLLMKWFKVHNIHNELYI
;
A
#
# COMPACT_ATOMS: atom_id res chain seq x y z
N MET A 1 -4.39 10.73 25.87
CA MET A 1 -3.63 11.11 24.66
C MET A 1 -4.55 11.15 23.46
N ILE A 2 -4.33 12.07 22.50
CA ILE A 2 -5.02 12.13 21.21
C ILE A 2 -4.04 11.71 20.12
N ALA A 3 -4.34 10.63 19.41
CA ALA A 3 -3.52 10.14 18.31
C ALA A 3 -3.88 10.86 17.01
N ILE A 4 -2.91 11.45 16.34
CA ILE A 4 -3.05 12.15 15.06
C ILE A 4 -2.26 11.37 14.00
N SER A 5 -2.92 11.12 12.86
CA SER A 5 -2.29 10.41 11.74
C SER A 5 -1.17 11.23 11.11
N ALA A 6 0.05 10.71 11.13
CA ALA A 6 1.19 11.30 10.44
C ALA A 6 1.16 10.96 8.94
N THR A 7 0.23 11.56 8.20
CA THR A 7 0.09 11.34 6.75
C THR A 7 1.16 12.05 5.95
N ASP A 8 1.33 13.35 6.22
CA ASP A 8 2.23 14.26 5.53
C ASP A 8 2.54 15.48 6.43
N MET A 9 3.21 16.47 5.87
CA MET A 9 3.58 17.71 6.59
C MET A 9 2.39 18.52 7.12
N SER A 10 1.17 18.33 6.60
CA SER A 10 -0.02 19.02 7.09
C SER A 10 -0.46 18.55 8.47
N ALA A 11 -0.10 17.32 8.84
CA ALA A 11 -0.41 16.74 10.15
C ALA A 11 0.18 17.58 11.31
N ARG A 12 1.31 18.25 11.10
CA ARG A 12 1.88 19.19 12.10
C ARG A 12 0.98 20.39 12.36
N HIS A 13 0.33 20.91 11.33
CA HIS A 13 -0.60 22.02 11.51
C HIS A 13 -1.81 21.58 12.32
N VAL A 14 -2.33 20.39 12.00
CA VAL A 14 -3.44 19.77 12.76
C VAL A 14 -3.01 19.55 14.22
N GLN A 15 -1.81 19.02 14.47
CA GLN A 15 -1.30 18.86 15.83
C GLN A 15 -1.25 20.20 16.57
N GLY A 16 -0.67 21.25 15.97
CA GLY A 16 -0.58 22.56 16.59
C GLY A 16 -1.94 23.22 16.86
N GLU A 17 -2.96 22.99 16.01
CA GLU A 17 -4.32 23.45 16.27
C GLU A 17 -4.96 22.68 17.44
N VAL A 18 -4.78 21.35 17.47
CA VAL A 18 -5.29 20.52 18.58
C VAL A 18 -4.63 20.91 19.88
N GLU A 19 -3.30 21.11 19.92
CA GLU A 19 -2.58 21.54 21.11
C GLU A 19 -3.08 22.90 21.63
N ARG A 20 -3.32 23.88 20.76
CA ARG A 20 -3.91 25.17 21.14
C ARG A 20 -5.31 25.01 21.75
N ILE A 21 -6.16 24.20 21.15
CA ILE A 21 -7.50 23.91 21.67
C ILE A 21 -7.40 23.25 23.04
N LEU A 22 -6.47 22.31 23.23
CA LEU A 22 -6.26 21.64 24.53
C LEU A 22 -5.76 22.61 25.60
N GLU A 23 -4.84 23.53 25.26
CA GLU A 23 -4.38 24.59 26.18
C GLU A 23 -5.51 25.53 26.59
N ASP A 24 -6.38 25.89 25.64
CA ASP A 24 -7.51 26.75 25.94
C ASP A 24 -8.54 26.06 26.85
N LEU A 25 -8.84 24.77 26.61
CA LEU A 25 -9.72 23.97 27.46
C LEU A 25 -9.15 23.76 28.86
N GLN A 26 -7.84 23.56 28.98
CA GLN A 26 -7.16 23.47 30.29
C GLN A 26 -7.23 24.78 31.08
N ARG A 27 -7.11 25.93 30.41
CA ARG A 27 -7.24 27.25 31.07
C ARG A 27 -8.65 27.51 31.62
N HIS A 28 -9.65 26.82 31.10
CA HIS A 28 -11.05 26.95 31.54
C HIS A 28 -11.47 25.84 32.52
N ASP A 29 -10.53 25.05 33.04
CA ASP A 29 -10.76 23.92 33.95
C ASP A 29 -11.78 22.87 33.44
N GLU A 30 -11.94 22.76 32.12
CA GLU A 30 -12.84 21.77 31.51
C GLU A 30 -12.23 20.35 31.48
N PHE A 31 -10.90 20.24 31.57
CA PHE A 31 -10.17 18.96 31.66
C PHE A 31 -9.20 18.98 32.83
N PRO A 32 -9.38 18.07 33.81
CA PRO A 32 -8.51 18.00 34.98
C PRO A 32 -7.10 17.43 34.68
N ASP A 33 -6.98 16.61 33.64
CA ASP A 33 -5.74 15.95 33.27
C ASP A 33 -5.10 16.56 32.02
N ALA A 34 -3.76 16.62 31.98
CA ALA A 34 -3.00 17.08 30.83
C ALA A 34 -3.14 16.08 29.67
N VAL A 35 -4.01 16.38 28.72
CA VAL A 35 -4.15 15.61 27.47
C VAL A 35 -3.11 16.05 26.47
N GLN A 36 -2.38 15.10 25.88
CA GLN A 36 -1.33 15.36 24.89
C GLN A 36 -1.79 14.91 23.51
N ALA A 37 -1.46 15.69 22.47
CA ALA A 37 -1.63 15.33 21.06
C ALA A 37 -0.32 14.71 20.53
N VAL A 38 -0.42 13.54 19.91
CA VAL A 38 0.73 12.76 19.46
C VAL A 38 0.57 12.37 18.00
N LEU A 39 1.62 12.58 17.20
CA LEU A 39 1.70 12.09 15.84
C LEU A 39 2.07 10.60 15.84
N VAL A 40 1.30 9.80 15.12
CA VAL A 40 1.48 8.35 15.00
C VAL A 40 1.60 7.98 13.52
N ASP A 41 2.58 7.14 13.19
CA ASP A 41 2.74 6.66 11.83
C ASP A 41 1.52 5.85 11.36
N ASN A 42 1.06 6.12 10.15
CA ASN A 42 -0.17 5.57 9.59
C ASN A 42 0.02 4.35 8.69
N ASN A 43 1.23 3.84 8.49
CA ASN A 43 1.48 2.74 7.57
C ASN A 43 0.67 1.49 7.92
N LEU A 44 0.71 1.10 9.21
CA LEU A 44 -0.08 -0.03 9.71
C LEU A 44 -1.59 0.20 9.53
N ALA A 45 -2.08 1.39 9.88
CA ALA A 45 -3.50 1.72 9.80
C ALA A 45 -4.04 1.67 8.36
N ARG A 46 -3.23 2.12 7.40
CA ARG A 46 -3.57 2.03 5.97
C ARG A 46 -3.66 0.59 5.47
N VAL A 47 -2.75 -0.28 5.92
CA VAL A 47 -2.82 -1.71 5.59
C VAL A 47 -4.06 -2.31 6.24
N TYR A 48 -4.23 -2.12 7.57
CA TYR A 48 -5.37 -2.65 8.32
C TYR A 48 -6.72 -2.26 7.72
N ALA A 49 -6.93 -0.98 7.39
CA ALA A 49 -8.19 -0.48 6.86
C ALA A 49 -8.65 -1.18 5.57
N ASN A 50 -7.70 -1.76 4.81
CA ASN A 50 -7.94 -2.49 3.57
C ASN A 50 -7.98 -4.02 3.74
N THR A 51 -7.84 -4.55 4.96
CA THR A 51 -7.88 -5.99 5.22
C THR A 51 -9.32 -6.51 5.30
N ASN A 52 -9.50 -7.80 5.04
CA ASN A 52 -10.76 -8.50 5.26
C ASN A 52 -11.18 -8.48 6.74
N LYS A 53 -10.20 -8.49 7.65
CA LYS A 53 -10.42 -8.36 9.09
C LYS A 53 -11.12 -7.05 9.43
N SER A 54 -10.59 -5.94 8.94
CA SER A 54 -11.18 -4.61 9.11
C SER A 54 -12.61 -4.52 8.54
N ALA A 55 -12.86 -5.17 7.39
CA ALA A 55 -14.18 -5.23 6.78
C ALA A 55 -15.20 -6.03 7.64
N GLN A 56 -14.73 -7.06 8.35
CA GLN A 56 -15.57 -7.84 9.27
C GLN A 56 -15.83 -7.09 10.59
N ASP A 57 -14.79 -6.46 11.16
CA ASP A 57 -14.89 -5.74 12.45
C ASP A 57 -15.73 -4.45 12.31
N PHE A 58 -15.65 -3.76 11.17
CA PHE A 58 -16.27 -2.45 10.93
C PHE A 58 -16.99 -2.38 9.57
N LYS A 59 -18.08 -3.12 9.44
CA LYS A 59 -18.82 -3.26 8.17
C LYS A 59 -19.32 -1.93 7.60
N GLU A 60 -19.76 -1.01 8.46
CA GLU A 60 -20.40 0.25 8.07
C GLU A 60 -19.47 1.47 8.13
N TYR A 61 -18.23 1.29 8.60
CA TYR A 61 -17.30 2.40 8.76
C TYR A 61 -16.58 2.71 7.44
N PRO A 62 -16.48 3.99 7.06
CA PRO A 62 -15.63 4.40 5.97
C PRO A 62 -14.15 4.15 6.31
N THR A 63 -13.31 4.02 5.30
CA THR A 63 -11.88 3.70 5.44
C THR A 63 -11.15 4.64 6.42
N VAL A 64 -11.48 5.93 6.39
CA VAL A 64 -10.87 6.94 7.28
C VAL A 64 -11.16 6.66 8.76
N LEU A 65 -12.37 6.21 9.11
CA LEU A 65 -12.69 5.86 10.49
C LEU A 65 -12.00 4.56 10.92
N LYS A 66 -11.84 3.60 10.03
CA LYS A 66 -11.06 2.38 10.29
C LYS A 66 -9.59 2.69 10.55
N GLU A 67 -9.00 3.59 9.76
CA GLU A 67 -7.64 4.09 9.98
C GLU A 67 -7.52 4.79 11.33
N ALA A 68 -8.48 5.66 11.70
CA ALA A 68 -8.47 6.36 12.98
C ALA A 68 -8.52 5.42 14.17
N VAL A 69 -9.35 4.37 14.13
CA VAL A 69 -9.41 3.35 15.18
C VAL A 69 -8.07 2.61 15.28
N SER A 70 -7.48 2.22 14.16
CA SER A 70 -6.20 1.52 14.13
C SER A 70 -5.04 2.37 14.70
N ILE A 71 -5.00 3.66 14.36
CA ILE A 71 -4.01 4.61 14.88
C ILE A 71 -4.13 4.75 16.41
N ALA A 72 -5.37 4.87 16.91
CA ALA A 72 -5.62 4.95 18.34
C ALA A 72 -5.19 3.67 19.09
N ARG A 73 -5.52 2.49 18.55
CA ARG A 73 -5.12 1.19 19.09
C ARG A 73 -3.60 1.00 19.05
N ARG A 74 -2.95 1.44 17.97
CA ARG A 74 -1.49 1.39 17.86
C ARG A 74 -0.80 2.23 18.95
N LEU A 75 -1.35 3.39 19.28
CA LEU A 75 -0.83 4.20 20.38
C LEU A 75 -1.09 3.57 21.73
N GLN A 76 -2.22 2.89 21.92
CA GLN A 76 -2.62 2.24 23.16
C GLN A 76 -1.80 0.97 23.42
N ASP A 77 -1.75 0.07 22.44
CA ASP A 77 -1.00 -1.20 22.49
C ASP A 77 -0.53 -1.60 21.09
N PRO A 78 0.73 -1.28 20.74
CA PRO A 78 1.28 -1.60 19.42
C PRO A 78 1.25 -3.10 19.11
N LEU A 79 1.55 -3.95 20.10
CA LEU A 79 1.60 -5.40 19.90
C LEU A 79 0.26 -5.98 19.49
N VAL A 80 -0.82 -5.51 20.12
CA VAL A 80 -2.20 -5.88 19.79
C VAL A 80 -2.53 -5.46 18.36
N GLU A 81 -2.22 -4.22 17.98
CA GLU A 81 -2.61 -3.72 16.68
C GLU A 81 -1.80 -4.32 15.53
N PHE A 82 -0.49 -4.52 15.70
CA PHE A 82 0.32 -5.25 14.72
C PHE A 82 -0.18 -6.70 14.54
N SER A 83 -0.64 -7.36 15.61
CA SER A 83 -1.19 -8.71 15.53
C SER A 83 -2.44 -8.83 14.65
N GLN A 84 -3.17 -7.71 14.41
CA GLN A 84 -4.35 -7.73 13.53
C GLN A 84 -4.00 -8.11 12.08
N LEU A 85 -2.76 -7.85 11.66
CA LEU A 85 -2.28 -8.17 10.32
C LEU A 85 -1.76 -9.61 10.20
N CYS A 86 -1.64 -10.34 11.31
CA CYS A 86 -1.18 -11.72 11.35
C CYS A 86 -2.35 -12.70 11.15
N GLY A 87 -3.07 -12.54 10.07
CA GLY A 87 -4.15 -13.43 9.66
C GLY A 87 -3.69 -14.47 8.61
N PRO A 88 -4.61 -15.31 8.12
CA PRO A 88 -4.30 -16.30 7.07
C PRO A 88 -3.81 -15.68 5.76
N GLU A 89 -4.09 -14.40 5.53
CA GLU A 89 -3.73 -13.66 4.32
C GLU A 89 -2.33 -13.04 4.41
N ASN A 90 -1.68 -13.12 5.58
CA ASN A 90 -0.34 -12.57 5.84
C ASN A 90 -0.20 -11.09 5.49
N ASP A 91 -1.22 -10.28 5.79
CA ASP A 91 -1.24 -8.84 5.52
C ASP A 91 -0.06 -8.09 6.16
N ILE A 92 0.55 -8.69 7.20
CA ILE A 92 1.74 -8.17 7.86
C ILE A 92 2.93 -7.98 6.90
N LEU A 93 3.00 -8.75 5.81
CA LEU A 93 4.02 -8.61 4.76
C LEU A 93 3.85 -7.37 3.89
N CYS A 94 2.67 -6.74 3.93
CA CYS A 94 2.43 -5.47 3.23
C CYS A 94 3.17 -4.29 3.88
N LEU A 95 3.62 -4.44 5.13
CA LEU A 95 4.45 -3.45 5.81
C LEU A 95 5.91 -3.52 5.33
N ARG A 96 6.53 -2.36 5.18
CA ARG A 96 7.91 -2.25 4.76
C ARG A 96 8.83 -2.11 5.97
N TYR A 97 9.52 -3.18 6.33
CA TYR A 97 10.46 -3.21 7.47
C TYR A 97 11.88 -2.80 7.07
N HIS A 98 12.30 -3.18 5.86
CA HIS A 98 13.63 -2.92 5.36
C HIS A 98 13.63 -2.72 3.84
N PRO A 99 14.49 -1.85 3.27
CA PRO A 99 14.58 -1.65 1.82
C PRO A 99 14.85 -2.92 1.01
N MET A 100 15.57 -3.87 1.59
CA MET A 100 15.93 -5.15 0.94
C MET A 100 14.97 -6.30 1.29
N GLN A 101 13.80 -6.02 1.82
CA GLN A 101 12.80 -7.03 2.19
C GLN A 101 12.45 -7.96 1.03
N ASP A 102 12.41 -7.44 -0.19
CA ASP A 102 12.06 -8.22 -1.39
C ASP A 102 13.12 -9.29 -1.77
N VAL A 103 14.31 -9.22 -1.19
CA VAL A 103 15.39 -10.21 -1.38
C VAL A 103 15.20 -11.42 -0.47
N VAL A 104 14.51 -11.22 0.66
CA VAL A 104 14.18 -12.29 1.62
C VAL A 104 12.93 -13.01 1.15
N GLY A 105 12.94 -14.35 1.16
CA GLY A 105 11.75 -15.13 0.84
C GLY A 105 10.61 -14.88 1.84
N GLU A 106 9.37 -14.84 1.36
CA GLU A 106 8.17 -14.57 2.18
C GLU A 106 8.06 -15.54 3.37
N GLU A 107 8.34 -16.82 3.18
CA GLU A 107 8.28 -17.82 4.25
C GLU A 107 9.26 -17.52 5.38
N GLY A 108 10.51 -17.19 5.04
CA GLY A 108 11.53 -16.83 6.04
C GLY A 108 11.20 -15.56 6.80
N LEU A 109 10.61 -14.56 6.13
CA LEU A 109 10.19 -13.33 6.77
C LEU A 109 9.00 -13.57 7.72
N ILE A 110 8.00 -14.35 7.31
CA ILE A 110 6.86 -14.74 8.17
C ILE A 110 7.33 -15.50 9.39
N GLU A 111 8.26 -16.46 9.22
CA GLU A 111 8.81 -17.22 10.33
C GLU A 111 9.52 -16.32 11.35
N ALA A 112 10.36 -15.40 10.88
CA ALA A 112 11.05 -14.43 11.73
C ALA A 112 10.08 -13.50 12.47
N LEU A 113 9.06 -12.99 11.78
CA LEU A 113 8.02 -12.15 12.39
C LEU A 113 7.21 -12.93 13.42
N ASN A 114 6.78 -14.16 13.12
CA ASN A 114 6.06 -14.99 14.07
C ASN A 114 6.88 -15.28 15.31
N LEU A 115 8.17 -15.56 15.15
CA LEU A 115 9.08 -15.78 16.29
C LEU A 115 9.17 -14.54 17.18
N GLU A 116 9.28 -13.36 16.57
CA GLU A 116 9.31 -12.11 17.35
C GLU A 116 7.98 -11.84 18.05
N PHE A 117 6.83 -12.08 17.41
CA PHE A 117 5.53 -12.01 18.07
C PHE A 117 5.42 -12.98 19.25
N ILE A 118 5.88 -14.23 19.10
CA ILE A 118 5.91 -15.20 20.19
C ILE A 118 6.76 -14.68 21.34
N ASN A 119 7.96 -14.16 21.07
CA ASN A 119 8.85 -13.62 22.09
C ASN A 119 8.17 -12.47 22.85
N ARG A 120 7.66 -11.46 22.13
CA ARG A 120 7.04 -10.28 22.75
C ARG A 120 5.75 -10.61 23.51
N VAL A 121 4.91 -11.48 22.97
CA VAL A 121 3.66 -11.90 23.62
C VAL A 121 3.94 -12.69 24.91
N ASN A 122 4.90 -13.61 24.90
CA ASN A 122 5.23 -14.43 26.08
C ASN A 122 6.03 -13.66 27.13
N GLU A 123 6.74 -12.59 26.75
CA GLU A 123 7.43 -11.69 27.68
C GLU A 123 6.43 -10.94 28.58
N VAL A 124 5.26 -10.56 28.04
CA VAL A 124 4.20 -9.87 28.77
C VAL A 124 3.17 -10.84 29.37
N GLY A 125 2.90 -11.93 28.67
CA GLY A 125 1.77 -12.82 28.93
C GLY A 125 0.45 -12.26 28.36
N VAL A 126 -0.55 -13.12 28.27
CA VAL A 126 -1.85 -12.79 27.67
C VAL A 126 -2.95 -13.01 28.70
N ASP A 127 -3.72 -11.96 29.01
CA ASP A 127 -4.98 -12.13 29.73
C ASP A 127 -6.04 -12.74 28.82
N ILE A 128 -6.41 -13.97 29.12
CA ILE A 128 -7.35 -14.73 28.27
C ILE A 128 -8.76 -14.18 28.35
N ASN A 129 -9.20 -13.69 29.51
CA ASN A 129 -10.54 -13.13 29.70
C ASN A 129 -10.69 -11.82 28.94
N ASP A 130 -9.64 -11.01 28.92
CA ASP A 130 -9.59 -9.78 28.14
C ASP A 130 -9.63 -10.09 26.62
N CYS A 131 -8.95 -11.16 26.18
CA CYS A 131 -9.02 -11.63 24.79
C CYS A 131 -10.38 -12.19 24.38
N VAL A 132 -11.15 -12.74 25.32
CA VAL A 132 -12.52 -13.21 25.07
C VAL A 132 -13.48 -12.03 24.92
N ASN A 133 -13.37 -11.04 25.81
CA ASN A 133 -14.22 -9.86 25.85
C ASN A 133 -13.93 -8.88 24.71
N HIS A 134 -12.69 -8.73 24.34
CA HIS A 134 -12.23 -7.80 23.31
C HIS A 134 -11.71 -8.53 22.07
N SER A 135 -12.53 -8.54 21.01
CA SER A 135 -12.22 -9.26 19.77
C SER A 135 -10.88 -8.85 19.12
N PHE A 136 -10.48 -7.60 19.28
CA PHE A 136 -9.22 -7.09 18.74
C PHE A 136 -7.98 -7.62 19.47
N LYS A 137 -8.09 -8.02 20.74
CA LYS A 137 -7.00 -8.67 21.49
C LYS A 137 -6.88 -10.17 21.22
N SER A 138 -7.91 -10.78 20.64
CA SER A 138 -8.00 -12.23 20.40
C SER A 138 -6.83 -12.81 19.59
N ASN A 139 -6.26 -12.02 18.69
CA ASN A 139 -5.16 -12.48 17.83
C ASN A 139 -3.87 -12.77 18.60
N LEU A 140 -3.68 -12.21 19.80
CA LEU A 140 -2.51 -12.48 20.62
C LEU A 140 -2.42 -13.94 21.06
N VAL A 141 -3.58 -14.61 21.26
CA VAL A 141 -3.63 -15.97 21.78
C VAL A 141 -2.91 -16.99 20.89
N GLN A 142 -2.83 -16.73 19.58
CA GLN A 142 -2.11 -17.62 18.66
C GLN A 142 -0.59 -17.62 18.89
N PHE A 143 -0.04 -16.56 19.50
CA PHE A 143 1.38 -16.39 19.77
C PHE A 143 1.80 -16.87 21.17
N VAL A 144 0.85 -17.35 21.96
CA VAL A 144 1.15 -17.96 23.24
C VAL A 144 1.92 -19.29 23.01
N GLY A 145 3.04 -19.46 23.71
CA GLY A 145 3.86 -20.66 23.60
C GLY A 145 3.05 -21.95 23.74
N GLY A 146 3.20 -22.88 22.84
CA GLY A 146 2.46 -24.15 22.81
C GLY A 146 1.08 -24.13 22.15
N LEU A 147 0.47 -22.96 21.89
CA LEU A 147 -0.84 -22.87 21.25
C LEU A 147 -0.79 -22.84 19.72
N GLY A 148 -0.35 -21.77 19.12
CA GLY A 148 -0.43 -21.52 17.69
C GLY A 148 -1.86 -21.19 17.21
N PRO A 149 -2.04 -20.86 15.89
CA PRO A 149 -3.29 -20.31 15.39
C PRO A 149 -4.51 -21.26 15.56
N ARG A 150 -4.34 -22.56 15.31
CA ARG A 150 -5.45 -23.53 15.41
C ARG A 150 -5.92 -23.74 16.84
N LYS A 151 -4.99 -23.95 17.78
CA LYS A 151 -5.35 -24.21 19.19
C LYS A 151 -5.86 -22.92 19.86
N GLY A 152 -5.23 -21.76 19.57
CA GLY A 152 -5.69 -20.46 20.04
C GLY A 152 -7.12 -20.14 19.60
N ALA A 153 -7.43 -20.33 18.32
CA ALA A 153 -8.79 -20.13 17.80
C ALA A 153 -9.80 -21.09 18.43
N ASN A 154 -9.43 -22.36 18.63
CA ASN A 154 -10.30 -23.35 19.29
C ASN A 154 -10.57 -23.01 20.76
N LEU A 155 -9.52 -22.58 21.49
CA LEU A 155 -9.66 -22.12 22.88
C LEU A 155 -10.64 -20.95 22.99
N LEU A 156 -10.48 -19.92 22.20
CA LEU A 156 -11.37 -18.76 22.18
C LEU A 156 -12.81 -19.13 21.78
N LYS A 157 -12.97 -20.03 20.81
CA LYS A 157 -14.28 -20.53 20.40
C LYS A 157 -14.98 -21.27 21.55
N THR A 158 -14.25 -22.13 22.26
CA THR A 158 -14.78 -22.88 23.41
C THR A 158 -15.22 -21.94 24.53
N LEU A 159 -14.36 -20.98 24.88
CA LEU A 159 -14.65 -19.99 25.93
C LEU A 159 -15.87 -19.15 25.61
N ARG A 160 -15.97 -18.62 24.38
CA ARG A 160 -17.13 -17.83 23.94
C ARG A 160 -18.44 -18.64 23.87
N GLY A 161 -18.36 -19.95 23.75
CA GLY A 161 -19.52 -20.85 23.76
C GLY A 161 -20.00 -21.22 25.15
N MET A 162 -19.30 -20.86 26.23
CA MET A 162 -19.69 -21.14 27.60
C MET A 162 -20.80 -20.20 28.08
N THR A 163 -21.58 -20.63 29.09
CA THR A 163 -22.63 -19.82 29.72
C THR A 163 -22.05 -18.56 30.37
N GLN A 164 -20.87 -18.70 30.98
CA GLN A 164 -20.04 -17.59 31.46
C GLN A 164 -18.74 -17.62 30.67
N PRO A 165 -18.53 -16.69 29.72
CA PRO A 165 -17.37 -16.72 28.83
C PRO A 165 -16.12 -16.16 29.51
N ARG A 166 -15.74 -16.72 30.64
CA ARG A 166 -14.52 -16.35 31.36
C ARG A 166 -13.91 -17.56 32.09
N LEU A 167 -12.60 -17.48 32.30
CA LEU A 167 -11.86 -18.39 33.17
C LEU A 167 -11.66 -17.76 34.55
N GLU A 168 -11.77 -18.58 35.60
CA GLU A 168 -11.55 -18.16 37.00
C GLU A 168 -10.17 -18.64 37.49
N ASN A 169 -9.68 -19.77 36.94
CA ASN A 169 -8.37 -20.31 37.23
C ASN A 169 -7.80 -21.08 36.03
N ARG A 170 -6.47 -21.31 36.02
CA ARG A 170 -5.76 -22.02 34.95
C ARG A 170 -6.16 -23.48 34.81
N GLN A 171 -6.65 -24.13 35.89
CA GLN A 171 -7.07 -25.54 35.84
C GLN A 171 -8.28 -25.72 34.91
N GLN A 172 -9.12 -24.70 34.77
CA GLN A 172 -10.26 -24.70 33.85
C GLN A 172 -9.85 -24.84 32.37
N LEU A 173 -8.62 -24.50 32.02
CA LEU A 173 -8.08 -24.77 30.67
C LEU A 173 -8.07 -26.29 30.36
N VAL A 174 -7.83 -27.12 31.36
CA VAL A 174 -7.87 -28.59 31.21
C VAL A 174 -9.29 -29.12 31.37
N THR A 175 -10.01 -28.70 32.40
CA THR A 175 -11.33 -29.25 32.77
C THR A 175 -12.45 -28.78 31.84
N LEU A 176 -12.49 -27.51 31.49
CA LEU A 176 -13.55 -26.90 30.67
C LEU A 176 -13.16 -26.77 29.20
N CYS A 177 -11.92 -26.39 28.93
CA CYS A 177 -11.45 -26.21 27.56
C CYS A 177 -10.85 -27.47 26.95
N HIS A 178 -10.81 -28.59 27.71
CA HIS A 178 -10.29 -29.89 27.26
C HIS A 178 -8.86 -29.83 26.67
N MET A 179 -8.02 -28.97 27.25
CA MET A 179 -6.64 -28.84 26.83
C MET A 179 -5.83 -30.05 27.27
N GLY A 180 -5.07 -30.64 26.34
CA GLY A 180 -4.20 -31.76 26.67
C GLY A 180 -3.04 -31.36 27.59
N PRO A 181 -2.53 -32.26 28.46
CA PRO A 181 -1.55 -31.94 29.49
C PRO A 181 -0.25 -31.34 28.93
N LYS A 182 0.27 -31.86 27.81
CA LYS A 182 1.48 -31.30 27.19
C LYS A 182 1.29 -29.87 26.68
N VAL A 183 0.12 -29.52 26.17
CA VAL A 183 -0.19 -28.18 25.69
C VAL A 183 -0.36 -27.25 26.88
N PHE A 184 -1.05 -27.70 27.93
CA PHE A 184 -1.23 -26.96 29.17
C PHE A 184 0.11 -26.58 29.81
N ILE A 185 1.00 -27.54 30.01
CA ILE A 185 2.35 -27.28 30.56
C ILE A 185 3.09 -26.22 29.74
N ASN A 186 2.99 -26.26 28.41
CA ASN A 186 3.71 -25.30 27.57
C ASN A 186 3.13 -23.90 27.58
N CYS A 187 1.82 -23.73 27.82
CA CYS A 187 1.16 -22.42 27.69
C CYS A 187 0.75 -21.79 29.04
N ALA A 188 0.64 -22.60 30.11
CA ALA A 188 0.06 -22.14 31.37
C ALA A 188 0.76 -20.92 31.96
N GLY A 189 2.10 -20.85 31.90
CA GLY A 189 2.87 -19.71 32.41
C GLY A 189 2.70 -18.43 31.62
N PHE A 190 2.13 -18.45 30.41
CA PHE A 190 1.94 -17.28 29.56
C PHE A 190 0.47 -16.84 29.47
N ILE A 191 -0.47 -17.64 29.98
CA ILE A 191 -1.88 -17.28 30.09
C ILE A 191 -2.11 -16.68 31.46
N LYS A 192 -2.50 -15.42 31.49
CA LYS A 192 -2.83 -14.67 32.71
C LYS A 192 -4.33 -14.62 32.89
N ILE A 193 -4.75 -14.58 34.15
CA ILE A 193 -6.13 -14.39 34.59
C ILE A 193 -6.11 -13.29 35.62
N ASP A 194 -6.72 -12.14 35.30
CA ASP A 194 -6.82 -11.04 36.29
C ASP A 194 -7.76 -11.46 37.41
N THR A 195 -7.17 -11.77 38.55
CA THR A 195 -7.86 -12.21 39.76
C THR A 195 -8.50 -11.08 40.55
N SER A 196 -8.05 -9.83 40.32
CA SER A 196 -8.59 -8.63 40.99
C SER A 196 -10.04 -8.35 40.61
N VAL A 197 -10.44 -8.75 39.40
CA VAL A 197 -11.81 -8.56 38.86
C VAL A 197 -12.78 -9.69 39.31
N LEU A 198 -12.23 -10.78 39.86
CA LEU A 198 -13.04 -11.97 40.19
C LEU A 198 -13.85 -11.81 41.45
N GLY A 199 -13.68 -10.73 42.26
CA GLY A 199 -14.48 -10.35 43.44
C GLY A 199 -15.25 -11.52 44.09
N ASP A 200 -16.12 -11.45 44.95
CA ASP A 200 -16.90 -12.44 45.73
C ASP A 200 -17.33 -13.75 45.01
N SER A 201 -16.41 -14.43 44.28
CA SER A 201 -16.72 -15.78 43.76
C SER A 201 -16.61 -16.81 44.90
N GLU A 202 -17.56 -17.74 45.00
CA GLU A 202 -17.52 -18.85 45.96
C GLU A 202 -16.40 -19.86 45.71
N ILE A 203 -15.60 -19.66 44.61
CA ILE A 203 -14.56 -20.55 44.17
C ILE A 203 -13.20 -20.01 44.65
N TYR A 204 -12.34 -20.92 45.08
CA TYR A 204 -10.95 -20.58 45.44
C TYR A 204 -10.22 -19.95 44.25
N VAL A 205 -9.79 -18.71 44.41
CA VAL A 205 -9.03 -17.93 43.40
C VAL A 205 -7.56 -18.09 43.70
N GLU A 206 -6.80 -18.64 42.75
CA GLU A 206 -5.34 -18.73 42.84
C GLU A 206 -4.73 -17.41 42.36
N VAL A 207 -4.21 -16.63 43.27
CA VAL A 207 -3.64 -15.29 42.98
C VAL A 207 -2.48 -15.36 41.97
N LEU A 208 -1.68 -16.45 42.01
CA LEU A 208 -0.58 -16.65 41.08
C LEU A 208 -1.00 -16.84 39.62
N ASP A 209 -2.26 -17.16 39.35
CA ASP A 209 -2.79 -17.27 37.99
C ASP A 209 -2.80 -15.91 37.25
N GLY A 210 -2.71 -14.79 37.97
CA GLY A 210 -2.52 -13.45 37.40
C GLY A 210 -1.08 -13.13 36.97
N SER A 211 -0.12 -13.97 37.33
CA SER A 211 1.30 -13.79 37.02
C SER A 211 1.79 -14.68 35.88
N ARG A 212 3.05 -14.54 35.44
CA ARG A 212 3.69 -15.46 34.50
C ARG A 212 4.36 -16.65 35.20
N ILE A 213 4.19 -16.80 36.52
CA ILE A 213 4.73 -17.93 37.27
C ILE A 213 4.03 -19.19 36.79
N HIS A 214 4.80 -20.21 36.44
CA HIS A 214 4.25 -21.49 36.00
C HIS A 214 3.68 -22.29 37.17
N ASN A 215 2.61 -23.04 36.95
CA ASN A 215 1.93 -23.82 37.97
C ASN A 215 2.85 -24.78 38.76
N GLU A 216 3.86 -25.34 38.10
CA GLU A 216 4.87 -26.18 38.74
C GLU A 216 5.75 -25.44 39.76
N ALA A 217 5.83 -24.11 39.67
CA ALA A 217 6.62 -23.27 40.50
C ALA A 217 5.83 -22.60 41.66
N TYR A 218 4.51 -22.85 41.78
CA TYR A 218 3.65 -22.24 42.79
C TYR A 218 4.09 -22.58 44.21
N GLU A 219 4.54 -23.81 44.49
CA GLU A 219 5.07 -24.21 45.79
C GLU A 219 6.30 -23.39 46.19
N TRP A 220 7.19 -23.12 45.22
CA TRP A 220 8.38 -22.31 45.47
C TRP A 220 8.03 -20.85 45.75
N ALA A 221 7.07 -20.29 44.97
CA ALA A 221 6.58 -18.94 45.21
C ALA A 221 5.94 -18.77 46.61
N ARG A 222 5.14 -19.75 47.04
CA ARG A 222 4.51 -19.75 48.36
C ARG A 222 5.57 -19.86 49.48
N LYS A 223 6.57 -20.75 49.33
CA LYS A 223 7.68 -20.85 50.29
C LYS A 223 8.44 -19.55 50.36
N MET A 224 8.77 -18.93 49.23
CA MET A 224 9.44 -17.62 49.22
C MET A 224 8.63 -16.55 49.95
N ALA A 225 7.30 -16.53 49.79
CA ALA A 225 6.44 -15.59 50.48
C ALA A 225 6.41 -15.81 52.00
N VAL A 226 6.34 -17.07 52.47
CA VAL A 226 6.38 -17.43 53.86
C VAL A 226 7.74 -17.02 54.51
N ASP A 227 8.85 -17.34 53.82
CA ASP A 227 10.18 -16.99 54.30
C ASP A 227 10.42 -15.48 54.34
N ALA A 228 9.93 -14.73 53.33
CA ALA A 228 10.07 -13.27 53.30
C ALA A 228 9.27 -12.55 54.37
N LEU A 229 8.17 -13.12 54.82
CA LEU A 229 7.29 -12.57 55.86
C LEU A 229 7.69 -13.08 57.26
N GLU A 230 8.66 -13.99 57.36
CA GLU A 230 9.08 -14.64 58.64
C GLU A 230 7.89 -15.28 59.38
N TYR A 231 6.92 -15.87 58.64
CA TYR A 231 5.79 -16.56 59.25
C TYR A 231 6.21 -17.91 59.84
N ASP A 232 5.78 -18.17 61.10
CA ASP A 232 6.00 -19.46 61.75
C ASP A 232 5.25 -20.57 61.00
N GLU A 233 5.86 -21.73 60.77
CA GLU A 233 5.33 -22.86 60.00
C GLU A 233 3.98 -23.37 60.60
N GLU A 234 3.70 -23.12 61.86
CA GLU A 234 2.46 -23.61 62.57
C GLU A 234 1.27 -22.65 62.46
N GLU A 235 1.51 -21.34 62.22
CA GLU A 235 0.43 -20.30 62.17
C GLU A 235 0.17 -19.72 60.78
N GLY A 236 1.10 -19.88 59.84
CA GLY A 236 0.99 -19.22 58.51
C GLY A 236 0.24 -20.04 57.46
N ASN A 237 -0.91 -19.55 57.03
CA ASN A 237 -1.56 -20.06 55.81
C ASN A 237 -0.77 -19.56 54.56
N PRO A 238 -0.16 -20.47 53.78
CA PRO A 238 0.61 -20.07 52.59
C PRO A 238 -0.16 -19.21 51.58
N ALA A 239 -1.46 -19.34 51.53
CA ALA A 239 -2.33 -18.53 50.66
C ALA A 239 -2.43 -17.08 51.18
N SER A 240 -2.56 -16.88 52.48
CA SER A 240 -2.56 -15.55 53.11
C SER A 240 -1.17 -14.86 52.96
N ALA A 241 -0.07 -15.63 53.11
CA ALA A 241 1.28 -15.13 52.89
C ALA A 241 1.47 -14.57 51.45
N MET A 242 0.88 -15.22 50.45
CA MET A 242 0.90 -14.72 49.06
C MET A 242 0.18 -13.38 48.88
N GLU A 243 -0.99 -13.21 49.51
CA GLU A 243 -1.71 -11.93 49.45
C GLU A 243 -0.96 -10.81 50.18
N ASP A 244 -0.33 -11.10 51.30
CA ASP A 244 0.39 -10.12 52.09
C ASP A 244 1.71 -9.73 51.42
N ILE A 245 2.42 -10.66 50.79
CA ILE A 245 3.64 -10.34 50.03
C ILE A 245 3.37 -9.48 48.81
N LEU A 246 2.22 -9.66 48.14
CA LEU A 246 1.82 -8.80 47.02
C LEU A 246 1.50 -7.36 47.43
N ARG A 247 1.13 -7.17 48.71
CA ARG A 247 0.97 -5.81 49.29
C ARG A 247 2.28 -5.16 49.67
N GLN A 248 3.31 -5.99 49.96
CA GLN A 248 4.64 -5.54 50.42
C GLN A 248 5.75 -6.30 49.66
N PRO A 249 5.88 -6.12 48.36
CA PRO A 249 6.82 -6.89 47.54
C PRO A 249 8.27 -6.61 47.85
N ASP A 250 8.59 -5.43 48.42
CA ASP A 250 9.97 -5.04 48.82
C ASP A 250 10.61 -6.03 49.78
N LYS A 251 9.84 -6.78 50.58
CA LYS A 251 10.37 -7.81 51.47
C LYS A 251 11.01 -8.99 50.73
N LEU A 252 10.63 -9.24 49.49
CA LEU A 252 11.26 -10.28 48.65
C LEU A 252 12.71 -9.92 48.27
N ASP A 253 13.07 -8.65 48.28
CA ASP A 253 14.40 -8.20 47.93
C ASP A 253 15.41 -8.46 49.09
N GLU A 254 14.92 -8.64 50.32
CA GLU A 254 15.72 -8.98 51.48
C GLU A 254 16.14 -10.45 51.54
N LEU A 255 15.47 -11.33 50.74
CA LEU A 255 15.78 -12.77 50.69
C LEU A 255 17.09 -13.06 49.97
N ASN A 256 17.92 -13.91 50.60
CA ASN A 256 19.08 -14.49 49.94
C ASN A 256 18.68 -15.69 49.06
N LEU A 257 18.35 -15.41 47.79
CA LEU A 257 17.91 -16.43 46.88
C LEU A 257 18.98 -17.46 46.50
N ASP A 258 20.25 -17.08 46.59
CA ASP A 258 21.36 -18.00 46.28
C ASP A 258 21.46 -19.08 47.34
N ALA A 259 21.42 -18.70 48.64
CA ALA A 259 21.38 -19.66 49.75
C ALA A 259 20.13 -20.55 49.71
N PHE A 260 18.99 -20.00 49.30
CA PHE A 260 17.73 -20.75 49.13
C PHE A 260 17.83 -21.75 47.97
N ALA A 261 18.45 -21.36 46.86
CA ALA A 261 18.69 -22.26 45.72
C ALA A 261 19.64 -23.41 46.06
N GLU A 262 20.73 -23.15 46.84
CA GLU A 262 21.66 -24.17 47.29
C GLU A 262 20.98 -25.17 48.23
N GLU A 263 20.09 -24.71 49.10
CA GLU A 263 19.34 -25.60 50.01
C GLU A 263 18.38 -26.50 49.22
N LEU A 264 17.66 -25.99 48.20
CA LEU A 264 16.80 -26.76 47.33
C LEU A 264 17.60 -27.80 46.53
N GLU A 265 18.78 -27.45 46.06
CA GLU A 265 19.66 -28.39 45.35
C GLU A 265 20.12 -29.52 46.27
N ARG A 266 20.46 -29.22 47.53
CA ARG A 266 20.83 -30.17 48.58
C ARG A 266 19.69 -31.13 48.89
N GLN A 267 18.45 -30.63 48.86
CA GLN A 267 17.21 -31.42 49.05
C GLN A 267 16.84 -32.27 47.81
N GLY A 268 17.58 -32.17 46.71
CA GLY A 268 17.37 -32.96 45.51
C GLY A 268 16.39 -32.42 44.49
N PHE A 269 15.93 -31.17 44.63
CA PHE A 269 15.03 -30.53 43.67
C PHE A 269 15.73 -29.96 42.43
N GLY A 270 17.07 -30.12 42.34
CA GLY A 270 17.91 -29.59 41.26
C GLY A 270 18.13 -28.08 41.35
N ASN A 271 18.88 -27.56 40.37
CA ASN A 271 19.17 -26.13 40.34
C ASN A 271 17.91 -25.30 39.98
N LYS A 272 17.46 -24.48 40.95
CA LYS A 272 16.29 -23.61 40.84
C LYS A 272 16.60 -22.12 40.86
N GLN A 273 17.88 -21.75 40.87
CA GLN A 273 18.32 -20.36 41.01
C GLN A 273 17.62 -19.41 40.06
N ILE A 274 17.65 -19.69 38.76
CA ILE A 274 16.99 -18.85 37.73
C ILE A 274 15.48 -18.75 38.00
N THR A 275 14.82 -19.87 38.33
CA THR A 275 13.38 -19.92 38.63
C THR A 275 13.03 -19.04 39.83
N LEU A 276 13.82 -19.01 40.87
CA LEU A 276 13.58 -18.18 42.08
C LEU A 276 13.75 -16.68 41.75
N TYR A 277 14.74 -16.31 40.95
CA TYR A 277 14.90 -14.91 40.48
C TYR A 277 13.73 -14.48 39.56
N ASP A 278 13.26 -15.37 38.70
CA ASP A 278 12.09 -15.11 37.85
C ASP A 278 10.82 -14.94 38.70
N ILE A 279 10.62 -15.79 39.71
CA ILE A 279 9.47 -15.68 40.63
C ILE A 279 9.53 -14.34 41.36
N ARG A 280 10.67 -13.96 41.94
CA ARG A 280 10.83 -12.66 42.59
C ARG A 280 10.52 -11.51 41.64
N GLY A 281 11.07 -11.55 40.44
CA GLY A 281 10.81 -10.52 39.43
C GLY A 281 9.33 -10.42 39.01
N GLU A 282 8.61 -11.54 39.00
CA GLU A 282 7.16 -11.55 38.68
C GLU A 282 6.31 -11.04 39.88
N LEU A 283 6.63 -11.44 41.10
CA LEU A 283 5.90 -11.00 42.30
C LEU A 283 6.12 -9.50 42.59
N ASN A 284 7.34 -8.97 42.40
CA ASN A 284 7.61 -7.55 42.53
C ASN A 284 6.91 -6.68 41.51
N ALA A 285 6.64 -7.23 40.33
CA ALA A 285 6.03 -6.49 39.21
C ALA A 285 4.69 -7.07 38.77
N MET A 286 3.97 -7.74 39.68
CA MET A 286 2.68 -8.34 39.36
C MET A 286 1.70 -7.29 38.83
N TYR A 287 1.04 -7.59 37.73
CA TYR A 287 0.17 -6.67 36.95
C TYR A 287 0.88 -5.46 36.33
N ALA A 288 2.18 -5.26 36.54
CA ALA A 288 2.91 -4.22 35.84
C ALA A 288 3.26 -4.65 34.40
N ASP A 289 3.15 -3.73 33.50
CA ASP A 289 3.64 -3.91 32.14
C ASP A 289 5.16 -3.72 32.13
N LYS A 290 5.91 -4.80 31.82
CA LYS A 290 7.39 -4.80 31.79
C LYS A 290 7.96 -4.24 30.50
N ARG A 291 7.13 -3.94 29.51
CA ARG A 291 7.58 -3.33 28.26
C ARG A 291 8.09 -1.91 28.51
N GLU A 292 8.97 -1.47 27.64
CA GLU A 292 9.46 -0.08 27.66
C GLU A 292 8.27 0.89 27.60
N LYS A 293 8.34 1.93 28.44
CA LYS A 293 7.30 2.98 28.45
C LYS A 293 7.34 3.72 27.13
N TRP A 294 6.15 4.12 26.67
CA TRP A 294 6.06 4.93 25.47
C TRP A 294 6.86 6.23 25.64
N GLU A 295 7.72 6.50 24.68
CA GLU A 295 8.48 7.74 24.57
C GLU A 295 8.00 8.53 23.36
N LYS A 296 8.06 9.86 23.46
CA LYS A 296 7.74 10.73 22.35
C LYS A 296 8.76 10.51 21.23
N PRO A 297 8.32 10.38 19.96
CA PRO A 297 9.23 10.22 18.84
C PRO A 297 10.27 11.34 18.79
N SER A 298 11.50 11.00 18.49
CA SER A 298 12.59 11.95 18.28
C SER A 298 12.31 12.84 17.06
N GLU A 299 13.02 13.95 16.95
CA GLU A 299 12.85 14.88 15.82
C GLU A 299 13.18 14.22 14.48
N ASP A 300 14.16 13.33 14.44
CA ASP A 300 14.52 12.58 13.25
C ASP A 300 13.46 11.54 12.88
N GLU A 301 12.90 10.85 13.86
CA GLU A 301 11.78 9.93 13.63
C GLU A 301 10.52 10.66 13.15
N LEU A 302 10.19 11.80 13.75
CA LEU A 302 9.10 12.66 13.30
C LEU A 302 9.32 13.16 11.87
N PHE A 303 10.55 13.58 11.56
CA PHE A 303 10.92 13.99 10.22
C PHE A 303 10.70 12.86 9.22
N ASN A 304 11.22 11.66 9.50
CA ASN A 304 11.06 10.51 8.64
C ASN A 304 9.60 10.07 8.52
N MET A 305 8.86 10.10 9.63
CA MET A 305 7.45 9.72 9.70
C MET A 305 6.56 10.63 8.82
N LEU A 306 6.77 11.95 8.86
CA LEU A 306 5.96 12.92 8.13
C LEU A 306 6.37 13.06 6.66
N THR A 307 7.65 12.97 6.37
CA THR A 307 8.17 13.08 5.00
C THR A 307 8.08 11.78 4.21
N LYS A 308 7.84 10.64 4.91
CA LYS A 308 7.91 9.27 4.36
C LYS A 308 9.27 8.95 3.75
N GLU A 309 10.30 9.63 4.20
CA GLU A 309 11.67 9.44 3.79
C GLU A 309 12.45 8.62 4.83
N THR A 310 13.56 8.08 4.41
CA THR A 310 14.51 7.37 5.28
C THR A 310 15.89 8.01 5.11
N PRO A 311 16.85 7.80 6.03
CA PRO A 311 18.22 8.28 5.86
C PRO A 311 18.90 7.78 4.58
N ARG A 312 18.38 6.73 3.95
CA ARG A 312 18.85 6.21 2.65
C ARG A 312 18.15 6.86 1.46
N SER A 313 16.91 7.30 1.61
CA SER A 313 16.16 7.95 0.54
C SER A 313 16.39 9.46 0.48
N LEU A 314 16.66 10.11 1.61
CA LEU A 314 16.98 11.54 1.71
C LEU A 314 18.23 11.73 2.57
N TYR A 315 19.31 12.16 1.96
CA TYR A 315 20.62 12.33 2.59
C TYR A 315 21.38 13.53 2.00
N PRO A 316 22.32 14.11 2.75
CA PRO A 316 23.20 15.14 2.23
C PRO A 316 23.97 14.64 1.00
N GLY A 317 24.04 15.45 -0.05
CA GLY A 317 24.66 15.07 -1.32
C GLY A 317 23.70 14.46 -2.36
N LYS A 318 22.44 14.16 -2.00
CA LYS A 318 21.42 13.67 -2.94
C LYS A 318 21.12 14.74 -4.00
N LEU A 319 21.10 14.32 -5.26
CA LEU A 319 20.57 15.12 -6.38
C LEU A 319 19.05 14.92 -6.44
N THR A 320 18.28 16.01 -6.38
CA THR A 320 16.82 15.95 -6.44
C THR A 320 16.25 17.12 -7.21
N MET A 321 15.00 17.02 -7.60
CA MET A 321 14.27 18.08 -8.27
C MET A 321 13.41 18.83 -7.24
N VAL A 322 13.39 20.15 -7.32
CA VAL A 322 12.60 21.02 -6.41
C VAL A 322 11.80 22.04 -7.20
N THR A 323 10.72 22.51 -6.60
CA THR A 323 9.89 23.59 -7.16
C THR A 323 10.23 24.90 -6.48
N VAL A 324 10.49 25.94 -7.24
CA VAL A 324 10.75 27.30 -6.74
C VAL A 324 9.44 27.90 -6.23
N ILE A 325 9.42 28.29 -4.94
CA ILE A 325 8.23 28.90 -4.32
C ILE A 325 8.32 30.41 -4.41
N ASN A 326 9.39 30.99 -3.86
CA ASN A 326 9.55 32.43 -3.70
C ASN A 326 11.03 32.82 -3.58
N PHE A 327 11.29 34.09 -3.73
CA PHE A 327 12.61 34.68 -3.50
C PHE A 327 12.63 35.37 -2.15
N LYS A 328 13.74 35.29 -1.43
CA LYS A 328 13.91 35.83 -0.09
C LYS A 328 14.82 37.06 -0.16
N TYR A 329 14.27 38.21 0.21
CA TYR A 329 14.97 39.47 0.23
C TYR A 329 15.29 39.89 1.66
N LYS A 330 16.43 40.53 1.84
CA LYS A 330 16.80 41.18 3.10
C LYS A 330 16.75 42.66 2.86
N LYS A 331 15.81 43.37 3.54
CA LYS A 331 15.74 44.84 3.50
C LYS A 331 17.04 45.38 4.08
N PRO A 332 17.64 46.43 3.47
CA PRO A 332 18.81 47.09 4.02
C PRO A 332 18.51 47.70 5.37
N GLN A 333 19.46 47.70 6.27
CA GLN A 333 19.35 48.37 7.56
C GLN A 333 19.69 49.89 7.38
N ALA A 334 19.24 50.74 8.33
CA ALA A 334 19.47 52.16 8.25
C ALA A 334 20.93 52.54 7.99
N ASP A 335 21.87 51.89 8.69
CA ASP A 335 23.33 52.11 8.53
C ASP A 335 23.86 51.66 7.15
N GLU A 336 23.19 50.73 6.47
CA GLU A 336 23.53 50.29 5.12
C GLU A 336 22.98 51.28 4.09
N LEU A 337 21.79 51.87 4.35
CA LEU A 337 21.17 52.88 3.50
C LEU A 337 21.99 54.16 3.47
N ASP A 338 22.48 54.62 4.65
CA ASP A 338 23.32 55.83 4.75
C ASP A 338 24.66 55.71 3.99
N LYS A 339 25.15 54.49 3.80
CA LYS A 339 26.38 54.22 3.06
C LYS A 339 26.16 53.81 1.61
N ALA A 340 24.91 53.77 1.17
CA ALA A 340 24.57 53.33 -0.17
C ALA A 340 25.01 54.33 -1.22
N ALA A 341 25.75 53.89 -2.20
CA ALA A 341 26.12 54.65 -3.40
C ALA A 341 25.33 54.11 -4.59
N PRO A 342 24.28 54.79 -5.06
CA PRO A 342 23.58 54.43 -6.29
C PRO A 342 24.56 54.40 -7.47
N VAL A 343 24.47 53.38 -8.30
CA VAL A 343 25.37 53.16 -9.43
C VAL A 343 24.71 53.65 -10.70
N ARG A 344 25.45 54.39 -11.55
CA ARG A 344 25.00 54.75 -12.88
C ARG A 344 25.32 53.64 -13.85
N LYS A 345 24.35 53.23 -14.64
CA LYS A 345 24.55 52.15 -15.62
C LYS A 345 25.57 52.58 -16.69
N GLU A 346 26.53 51.73 -16.95
CA GLU A 346 27.55 52.03 -18.00
C GLU A 346 26.87 52.27 -19.35
N GLY A 347 27.01 53.50 -19.89
CA GLY A 347 26.42 53.92 -21.17
C GLY A 347 24.96 54.34 -21.15
N GLY A 348 24.32 54.44 -19.98
CA GLY A 348 22.89 54.87 -19.79
C GLY A 348 22.74 56.11 -18.92
N GLU A 349 21.62 56.85 -19.09
CA GLU A 349 21.25 58.01 -18.27
C GLU A 349 20.52 57.60 -16.96
N LEU A 350 20.20 56.31 -16.78
CA LEU A 350 19.42 55.80 -15.68
C LEU A 350 20.26 55.36 -14.47
N TRP A 351 19.73 55.55 -13.28
CA TRP A 351 20.33 55.11 -12.02
C TRP A 351 19.81 53.73 -11.61
N GLN A 352 20.67 52.98 -10.96
CA GLN A 352 20.38 51.66 -10.47
C GLN A 352 20.47 51.61 -8.94
N CYS A 353 19.48 50.96 -8.31
CA CYS A 353 19.52 50.68 -6.89
C CYS A 353 20.58 49.62 -6.57
N PRO A 354 21.55 49.87 -5.67
CA PRO A 354 22.63 48.94 -5.35
C PRO A 354 22.15 47.72 -4.56
N PHE A 355 20.93 47.73 -4.01
CA PHE A 355 20.38 46.65 -3.20
C PHE A 355 19.46 45.71 -4.01
N CYS A 356 18.43 46.24 -4.66
CA CYS A 356 17.47 45.42 -5.41
C CYS A 356 17.83 45.27 -6.90
N GLY A 357 18.78 46.06 -7.41
CA GLY A 357 19.21 46.01 -8.81
C GLY A 357 18.22 46.64 -9.79
N GLN A 358 17.13 47.28 -9.32
CA GLN A 358 16.19 47.97 -10.17
C GLN A 358 16.90 49.14 -10.86
N ASP A 359 16.76 49.29 -12.18
CA ASP A 359 17.58 50.18 -13.01
C ASP A 359 16.76 51.16 -13.89
N ASP A 360 15.54 51.46 -13.48
CA ASP A 360 14.59 52.32 -14.19
C ASP A 360 14.42 53.71 -13.61
N PHE A 361 15.36 54.18 -12.79
CA PHE A 361 15.29 55.51 -12.15
C PHE A 361 15.96 56.57 -13.02
N PRO A 362 15.19 57.55 -13.56
CA PRO A 362 15.74 58.66 -14.33
C PRO A 362 16.56 59.65 -13.46
N GLU A 363 16.14 59.86 -12.20
CA GLU A 363 16.80 60.78 -11.30
C GLU A 363 17.30 60.11 -10.01
N LEU A 364 18.38 60.64 -9.44
CA LEU A 364 18.94 60.16 -8.18
C LEU A 364 17.96 60.30 -6.99
N THR A 365 17.13 61.33 -7.01
CA THR A 365 16.08 61.60 -6.03
C THR A 365 15.04 60.47 -5.98
N GLU A 366 14.73 59.86 -7.09
CA GLU A 366 13.80 58.72 -7.15
C GLU A 366 14.37 57.48 -6.51
N VAL A 367 15.69 57.23 -6.58
CA VAL A 367 16.36 56.13 -5.87
C VAL A 367 16.25 56.30 -4.36
N TRP A 368 16.40 57.56 -3.87
CA TRP A 368 16.23 57.88 -2.43
C TRP A 368 14.78 57.69 -1.99
N THR A 369 13.84 58.14 -2.80
CA THR A 369 12.40 57.93 -2.54
C THR A 369 12.05 56.45 -2.51
N HIS A 370 12.64 55.63 -3.37
CA HIS A 370 12.53 54.15 -3.39
C HIS A 370 13.12 53.51 -2.11
N PHE A 371 14.15 54.10 -1.49
CA PHE A 371 14.68 53.62 -0.21
C PHE A 371 13.73 53.96 0.95
N ASP A 372 13.11 55.12 0.94
CA ASP A 372 12.25 55.60 2.01
C ASP A 372 10.82 55.08 1.93
N ALA A 373 10.42 54.54 0.77
CA ALA A 373 9.08 54.01 0.59
C ALA A 373 8.88 52.73 1.43
N MET A 374 7.83 52.75 2.26
CA MET A 374 7.47 51.61 3.10
C MET A 374 6.58 50.60 2.40
N ASP A 375 6.01 50.92 1.26
CA ASP A 375 5.11 50.08 0.51
C ASP A 375 5.84 48.93 -0.18
N GLU A 376 5.22 47.73 -0.21
CA GLU A 376 5.81 46.53 -0.84
C GLU A 376 5.96 46.68 -2.36
N GLU A 377 5.18 47.54 -3.02
CA GLU A 377 5.20 47.74 -4.47
C GLU A 377 6.23 48.76 -4.93
N THR A 378 6.43 49.84 -4.20
CA THR A 378 7.29 50.97 -4.57
C THR A 378 8.62 50.99 -3.80
N GLY A 379 8.67 50.40 -2.61
CA GLY A 379 9.83 50.37 -1.73
C GLY A 379 10.89 49.38 -2.13
N CYS A 380 12.12 49.64 -1.67
CA CYS A 380 13.24 48.76 -1.92
C CYS A 380 13.04 47.35 -1.29
N ARG A 381 12.95 46.33 -2.12
CA ARG A 381 12.86 44.92 -1.67
C ARG A 381 14.13 44.46 -0.98
N GLY A 382 15.23 45.15 -1.18
CA GLY A 382 16.55 44.80 -0.68
C GLY A 382 17.25 43.75 -1.51
N LYS A 383 18.37 43.23 -0.96
CA LYS A 383 19.22 42.27 -1.64
C LYS A 383 18.64 40.88 -1.51
N CYS A 384 18.50 40.16 -2.63
CA CYS A 384 18.12 38.77 -2.60
C CYS A 384 19.23 37.94 -1.92
N TYR A 385 18.89 37.21 -0.85
CA TYR A 385 19.84 36.35 -0.16
C TYR A 385 19.62 34.85 -0.45
N GLY A 386 18.50 34.52 -1.07
CA GLY A 386 18.26 33.13 -1.45
C GLY A 386 16.90 32.88 -2.09
N VAL A 387 16.77 31.68 -2.64
CA VAL A 387 15.56 31.17 -3.31
C VAL A 387 14.93 30.09 -2.45
N SER A 388 13.67 30.31 -2.05
CA SER A 388 12.88 29.33 -1.32
C SER A 388 12.34 28.28 -2.28
N VAL A 389 12.54 27.02 -1.96
CA VAL A 389 12.16 25.87 -2.78
C VAL A 389 11.35 24.86 -1.97
N ARG A 390 10.63 23.97 -2.63
CA ARG A 390 9.90 22.88 -2.02
C ARG A 390 10.23 21.57 -2.73
N LEU A 391 10.52 20.54 -1.95
CA LEU A 391 10.67 19.17 -2.42
C LEU A 391 9.29 18.54 -2.65
N ASP A 392 9.25 17.44 -3.42
CA ASP A 392 8.01 16.70 -3.70
C ASP A 392 7.39 16.09 -2.43
N ASN A 393 8.19 15.79 -1.39
CA ASN A 393 7.73 15.33 -0.08
C ASN A 393 7.19 16.45 0.84
N GLY A 394 7.07 17.68 0.33
CA GLY A 394 6.53 18.82 1.07
C GLY A 394 7.53 19.60 1.91
N ILE A 395 8.77 19.14 2.04
CA ILE A 395 9.82 19.84 2.80
C ILE A 395 10.17 21.15 2.09
N THR A 396 10.33 22.21 2.86
CA THR A 396 10.82 23.50 2.36
C THR A 396 12.34 23.56 2.42
N GLY A 397 12.94 24.23 1.46
CA GLY A 397 14.39 24.44 1.43
C GLY A 397 14.78 25.84 1.01
N LEU A 398 16.03 26.18 1.19
CA LEU A 398 16.64 27.42 0.70
C LEU A 398 17.88 27.11 -0.15
N ILE A 399 17.93 27.75 -1.28
CA ILE A 399 19.16 27.88 -2.05
C ILE A 399 19.71 29.26 -1.71
N ASN A 400 20.79 29.30 -0.93
CA ASN A 400 21.47 30.57 -0.66
C ASN A 400 21.97 31.14 -1.98
N ILE A 401 21.96 32.47 -2.13
CA ILE A 401 22.41 33.13 -3.37
C ILE A 401 23.84 32.72 -3.76
N LYS A 402 24.70 32.49 -2.78
CA LYS A 402 26.06 31.97 -2.99
C LYS A 402 26.11 30.57 -3.59
N ASN A 403 25.06 29.77 -3.36
CA ASN A 403 24.92 28.39 -3.82
C ASN A 403 23.95 28.29 -5.01
N PHE A 404 23.51 29.41 -5.55
CA PHE A 404 22.55 29.44 -6.64
C PHE A 404 23.22 29.19 -8.01
N SER A 405 24.37 29.81 -8.25
CA SER A 405 25.11 29.66 -9.51
C SER A 405 26.62 29.80 -9.27
N ASP A 406 27.43 29.25 -10.18
CA ASP A 406 28.91 29.43 -10.21
C ASP A 406 29.32 30.87 -10.55
N LYS A 407 28.43 31.62 -11.20
CA LYS A 407 28.61 33.06 -11.48
C LYS A 407 27.79 33.86 -10.51
N ASP A 408 28.31 35.02 -10.10
CA ASP A 408 27.57 35.93 -9.25
C ASP A 408 26.25 36.35 -9.91
N VAL A 409 25.16 36.26 -9.15
CA VAL A 409 23.81 36.59 -9.58
C VAL A 409 23.22 37.59 -8.58
N LEU A 410 22.90 38.77 -9.07
CA LEU A 410 22.23 39.79 -8.25
C LEU A 410 20.74 39.48 -8.13
N ASN A 411 20.08 39.18 -9.26
CA ASN A 411 18.65 38.91 -9.34
C ASN A 411 18.38 37.51 -9.84
N PRO A 412 18.11 36.52 -8.97
CA PRO A 412 17.81 35.16 -9.41
C PRO A 412 16.49 35.06 -10.18
N GLU A 413 15.57 36.04 -10.07
CA GLU A 413 14.30 36.07 -10.82
C GLU A 413 14.50 36.17 -12.34
N GLU A 414 15.64 36.65 -12.81
CA GLU A 414 15.97 36.71 -14.24
C GLU A 414 16.29 35.33 -14.82
N ARG A 415 16.75 34.40 -13.98
CA ARG A 415 17.15 33.05 -14.38
C ARG A 415 16.12 31.98 -14.12
N VAL A 416 15.32 32.15 -13.05
CA VAL A 416 14.37 31.14 -12.58
C VAL A 416 13.06 31.82 -12.22
N LYS A 417 11.94 31.19 -12.60
CA LYS A 417 10.60 31.72 -12.32
C LYS A 417 9.95 30.97 -11.15
N ARG A 418 9.01 31.62 -10.45
CA ARG A 418 8.15 30.94 -9.46
C ARG A 418 7.39 29.79 -10.13
N GLY A 419 7.29 28.65 -9.44
CA GLY A 419 6.67 27.44 -9.96
C GLY A 419 7.56 26.61 -10.87
N GLN A 420 8.74 27.08 -11.24
CA GLN A 420 9.68 26.33 -12.08
C GLN A 420 10.32 25.20 -11.27
N ARG A 421 10.47 24.04 -11.91
CA ARG A 421 11.23 22.92 -11.37
C ARG A 421 12.67 22.99 -11.77
N ILE A 422 13.57 22.84 -10.80
CA ILE A 422 15.02 22.88 -11.00
C ILE A 422 15.69 21.71 -10.27
N TYR A 423 16.83 21.27 -10.78
CA TYR A 423 17.67 20.30 -10.08
C TYR A 423 18.51 21.00 -9.02
N VAL A 424 18.59 20.36 -7.86
CA VAL A 424 19.42 20.81 -6.75
C VAL A 424 20.12 19.63 -6.10
N ARG A 425 21.27 19.91 -5.47
CA ARG A 425 21.93 18.97 -4.58
C ARG A 425 21.70 19.40 -3.14
N ILE A 426 21.30 18.47 -2.28
CA ILE A 426 21.08 18.72 -0.86
C ILE A 426 22.44 18.87 -0.19
N LEU A 427 22.67 19.99 0.50
CA LEU A 427 23.90 20.25 1.25
C LEU A 427 23.75 19.80 2.71
N ALA A 428 22.64 20.14 3.34
CA ALA A 428 22.33 19.80 4.73
C ALA A 428 20.85 19.59 4.94
N ILE A 429 20.50 18.70 5.87
CA ILE A 429 19.14 18.43 6.32
C ILE A 429 19.04 18.86 7.78
N LYS A 430 18.04 19.67 8.13
CA LYS A 430 17.71 20.11 9.48
C LYS A 430 16.36 19.52 9.84
N SER A 431 16.39 18.35 10.49
CA SER A 431 15.19 17.60 10.87
C SER A 431 14.33 18.36 11.88
N ASP A 432 14.97 19.07 12.84
CA ASP A 432 14.31 19.93 13.83
C ASP A 432 13.38 20.98 13.22
N ARG A 433 13.75 21.52 12.06
CA ARG A 433 13.02 22.59 11.36
C ARG A 433 12.27 22.14 10.14
N PHE A 434 12.36 20.87 9.76
CA PHE A 434 11.82 20.33 8.50
C PHE A 434 12.30 21.14 7.29
N TYR A 435 13.60 21.31 7.22
CA TYR A 435 14.22 22.23 6.32
C TYR A 435 15.47 21.66 5.69
N VAL A 436 15.69 21.97 4.39
CA VAL A 436 16.89 21.56 3.67
C VAL A 436 17.66 22.73 3.09
N GLU A 437 18.96 22.67 3.14
CA GLU A 437 19.86 23.59 2.45
C GLU A 437 20.28 22.95 1.12
N CYS A 438 20.12 23.69 0.03
CA CYS A 438 20.35 23.17 -1.31
C CYS A 438 21.33 24.04 -2.09
N SER A 439 21.99 23.42 -3.06
CA SER A 439 22.81 24.11 -4.08
C SER A 439 22.28 23.81 -5.49
N SER A 440 22.24 24.83 -6.33
CA SER A 440 21.94 24.73 -7.76
C SER A 440 23.14 25.09 -8.65
N LYS A 441 24.36 25.24 -8.08
CA LYS A 441 25.57 25.45 -8.83
C LYS A 441 25.82 24.29 -9.79
N SER A 442 26.25 24.61 -11.01
CA SER A 442 26.58 23.55 -11.99
C SER A 442 27.75 22.68 -11.53
N SER A 443 28.74 23.28 -10.81
CA SER A 443 29.83 22.54 -10.18
C SER A 443 29.35 21.53 -9.16
N ASP A 444 28.46 21.95 -8.24
CA ASP A 444 27.91 21.09 -7.20
C ASP A 444 26.94 20.04 -7.77
N LEU A 445 26.19 20.36 -8.82
CA LEU A 445 25.30 19.41 -9.48
C LEU A 445 26.06 18.28 -10.17
N ARG A 446 27.19 18.58 -10.83
CA ARG A 446 28.04 17.56 -11.44
C ARG A 446 28.81 16.78 -10.39
N ASP A 447 29.42 17.51 -9.42
CA ASP A 447 30.24 16.95 -8.34
C ASP A 447 31.18 15.86 -8.83
N GLU A 448 32.04 16.24 -9.80
CA GLU A 448 32.98 15.33 -10.49
C GLU A 448 33.95 14.67 -9.48
N ASP A 449 34.35 15.42 -8.46
CA ASP A 449 35.27 14.97 -7.41
C ASP A 449 34.62 14.22 -6.24
N TRP A 450 33.32 13.99 -6.29
CA TRP A 450 32.56 13.28 -5.24
C TRP A 450 32.66 13.89 -3.84
N HIS A 451 32.87 15.19 -3.71
CA HIS A 451 33.00 15.87 -2.41
C HIS A 451 31.69 15.97 -1.61
N LEU A 452 30.55 16.06 -2.32
CA LEU A 452 29.24 16.24 -1.71
C LEU A 452 28.47 14.93 -1.58
N ARG A 453 28.89 13.88 -2.24
CA ARG A 453 28.23 12.56 -2.18
C ARG A 453 28.80 11.73 -1.04
N PRO A 454 27.99 10.79 -0.48
CA PRO A 454 28.51 9.82 0.46
C PRO A 454 29.66 9.02 -0.15
N THR A 455 30.63 8.66 0.67
CA THR A 455 31.76 7.82 0.25
C THR A 455 31.25 6.53 -0.40
N LYS A 456 31.76 6.21 -1.59
CA LYS A 456 31.43 4.94 -2.27
C LYS A 456 31.87 3.76 -1.39
N ASP A 457 31.02 2.77 -1.27
CA ASP A 457 31.40 1.46 -0.73
C ASP A 457 32.50 0.88 -1.63
N PRO A 458 33.63 0.37 -1.06
CA PRO A 458 34.69 -0.26 -1.84
C PRO A 458 34.22 -1.43 -2.73
N TYR A 459 33.12 -2.06 -2.35
CA TYR A 459 32.51 -3.17 -3.10
C TYR A 459 31.39 -2.74 -4.05
N TYR A 460 31.10 -1.43 -4.14
CA TYR A 460 30.10 -0.90 -5.05
C TYR A 460 30.60 -0.93 -6.51
N SER A 461 29.76 -1.45 -7.40
CA SER A 461 30.01 -1.50 -8.85
C SER A 461 28.88 -0.81 -9.60
N ASP A 462 29.20 0.27 -10.30
CA ASP A 462 28.26 1.01 -11.16
C ASP A 462 27.64 0.09 -12.23
N GLU A 463 28.42 -0.83 -12.80
CA GLU A 463 27.96 -1.77 -13.84
C GLU A 463 26.93 -2.78 -13.32
N LEU A 464 27.09 -3.24 -12.08
CA LEU A 464 26.14 -4.14 -11.45
C LEU A 464 24.84 -3.41 -11.11
N GLU A 465 24.93 -2.17 -10.65
CA GLU A 465 23.75 -1.35 -10.37
C GLU A 465 22.94 -1.06 -11.65
N GLU A 466 23.60 -0.73 -12.75
CA GLU A 466 22.92 -0.51 -14.03
C GLU A 466 22.21 -1.79 -14.51
N LYS A 467 22.89 -2.94 -14.45
CA LYS A 467 22.30 -4.24 -14.80
C LYS A 467 21.09 -4.58 -13.92
N ASP A 468 21.15 -4.27 -12.62
CA ASP A 468 20.04 -4.51 -11.71
C ASP A 468 18.90 -3.53 -11.94
N LYS A 469 19.16 -2.27 -12.25
CA LYS A 469 18.14 -1.29 -12.69
C LYS A 469 17.46 -1.72 -13.99
N GLU A 470 18.22 -2.23 -14.96
CA GLU A 470 17.67 -2.77 -16.21
C GLU A 470 16.78 -3.99 -15.94
N LYS A 471 17.21 -4.92 -15.07
CA LYS A 471 16.40 -6.07 -14.64
C LYS A 471 15.13 -5.64 -13.93
N GLN A 472 15.22 -4.69 -12.99
CA GLN A 472 14.06 -4.16 -12.27
C GLN A 472 13.09 -3.46 -13.22
N ASN A 473 13.57 -2.66 -14.16
CA ASN A 473 12.75 -2.01 -15.18
C ASN A 473 12.07 -3.04 -16.09
N THR A 474 12.79 -4.08 -16.47
CA THR A 474 12.26 -5.17 -17.30
C THR A 474 11.20 -5.97 -16.52
N GLN A 475 11.45 -6.28 -15.25
CA GLN A 475 10.47 -6.93 -14.37
C GLN A 475 9.25 -6.03 -14.06
N ALA A 476 9.47 -4.73 -13.85
CA ALA A 476 8.39 -3.78 -13.66
C ALA A 476 7.54 -3.62 -14.94
N GLN A 477 8.16 -3.66 -16.12
CA GLN A 477 7.44 -3.70 -17.39
C GLN A 477 6.70 -5.02 -17.59
N GLN A 478 7.28 -6.16 -17.19
CA GLN A 478 6.61 -7.46 -17.20
C GLN A 478 5.46 -7.52 -16.20
N LYS A 479 5.64 -6.99 -14.96
CA LYS A 479 4.56 -6.86 -13.96
C LYS A 479 3.46 -5.90 -14.40
N ARG A 480 3.79 -4.82 -15.12
CA ARG A 480 2.79 -3.94 -15.77
C ARG A 480 2.09 -4.61 -16.95
N GLY A 481 2.64 -5.71 -17.48
CA GLY A 481 2.03 -6.52 -18.54
C GLY A 481 0.88 -7.41 -18.08
N THR A 482 0.72 -7.70 -16.80
CA THR A 482 -0.46 -8.39 -16.26
C THR A 482 -1.52 -7.36 -15.88
N THR A 483 -2.24 -6.88 -16.89
CA THR A 483 -3.36 -5.93 -16.74
C THR A 483 -4.65 -6.60 -16.28
N TYR A 484 -4.61 -7.78 -15.74
CA TYR A 484 -5.78 -8.54 -15.31
C TYR A 484 -5.54 -9.24 -13.98
N ILE A 485 -6.62 -9.46 -13.24
CA ILE A 485 -6.63 -10.22 -11.99
C ILE A 485 -6.80 -11.70 -12.32
N LYS A 486 -5.93 -12.56 -11.77
CA LYS A 486 -6.08 -14.01 -11.89
C LYS A 486 -7.38 -14.46 -11.25
N ARG A 487 -8.10 -15.36 -11.93
CA ARG A 487 -9.42 -15.85 -11.54
C ARG A 487 -9.37 -17.33 -11.20
N VAL A 488 -10.22 -17.76 -10.29
CA VAL A 488 -10.38 -19.17 -9.90
C VAL A 488 -11.63 -19.72 -10.59
N ILE A 489 -11.50 -20.04 -11.88
CA ILE A 489 -12.56 -20.58 -12.71
C ILE A 489 -12.07 -21.92 -13.25
N THR A 490 -12.85 -22.98 -13.02
CA THR A 490 -12.55 -24.35 -13.50
C THR A 490 -13.37 -24.59 -14.78
N HIS A 491 -12.76 -24.36 -15.93
CA HIS A 491 -13.36 -24.61 -17.23
C HIS A 491 -12.26 -24.94 -18.25
N SER A 492 -12.54 -25.88 -19.18
CA SER A 492 -11.54 -26.37 -20.15
C SER A 492 -10.98 -25.29 -21.06
N SER A 493 -11.82 -24.34 -21.46
CA SER A 493 -11.44 -23.21 -22.33
C SER A 493 -11.02 -21.96 -21.56
N PHE A 494 -11.03 -21.97 -20.21
CA PHE A 494 -10.62 -20.83 -19.40
C PHE A 494 -9.15 -20.89 -19.06
N HIS A 495 -8.43 -19.80 -19.32
CA HIS A 495 -7.00 -19.67 -19.00
C HIS A 495 -6.69 -18.29 -18.42
N ASN A 496 -5.91 -18.26 -17.33
CA ASN A 496 -5.41 -17.02 -16.73
C ASN A 496 -4.20 -16.49 -17.50
N ILE A 497 -4.44 -16.00 -18.71
CA ILE A 497 -3.41 -15.52 -19.63
C ILE A 497 -3.76 -14.15 -20.21
N SER A 498 -2.75 -13.45 -20.73
CA SER A 498 -2.93 -12.18 -21.42
C SER A 498 -3.50 -12.40 -22.84
N PHE A 499 -3.96 -11.32 -23.49
CA PHE A 499 -4.47 -11.39 -24.86
C PHE A 499 -3.40 -11.87 -25.85
N LYS A 500 -2.12 -11.46 -25.68
CA LYS A 500 -1.00 -11.90 -26.54
C LYS A 500 -0.70 -13.39 -26.40
N GLU A 501 -0.81 -13.91 -25.20
CA GLU A 501 -0.64 -15.34 -24.95
C GLU A 501 -1.79 -16.17 -25.50
N ALA A 502 -3.03 -15.66 -25.36
CA ALA A 502 -4.21 -16.28 -25.95
C ALA A 502 -4.11 -16.36 -27.49
N GLU A 503 -3.69 -15.28 -28.15
CA GLU A 503 -3.46 -15.27 -29.60
C GLU A 503 -2.38 -16.26 -30.04
N LYS A 504 -1.28 -16.36 -29.27
CA LYS A 504 -0.20 -17.34 -29.53
C LYS A 504 -0.68 -18.79 -29.37
N MET A 505 -1.52 -19.07 -28.38
CA MET A 505 -2.10 -20.39 -28.22
C MET A 505 -3.06 -20.72 -29.36
N LEU A 506 -3.95 -19.81 -29.69
CA LEU A 506 -4.93 -19.97 -30.77
C LEU A 506 -4.29 -20.04 -32.16
N ALA A 507 -3.06 -19.55 -32.34
CA ALA A 507 -2.35 -19.67 -33.62
C ALA A 507 -2.23 -21.13 -34.08
N ASN A 508 -2.00 -22.05 -33.13
CA ASN A 508 -1.81 -23.49 -33.36
C ASN A 508 -3.12 -24.31 -33.23
N MET A 509 -4.26 -23.66 -32.95
CA MET A 509 -5.56 -24.29 -32.79
C MET A 509 -6.40 -24.13 -34.06
N ASP A 510 -7.50 -24.87 -34.15
CA ASP A 510 -8.37 -24.87 -35.30
C ASP A 510 -9.23 -23.58 -35.42
N LEU A 511 -9.80 -23.37 -36.61
CA LEU A 511 -10.73 -22.25 -36.86
C LEU A 511 -11.99 -22.44 -36.00
N GLY A 512 -12.30 -21.44 -35.21
CA GLY A 512 -13.47 -21.44 -34.33
C GLY A 512 -13.11 -21.80 -32.87
N ASP A 513 -11.91 -22.29 -32.61
CA ASP A 513 -11.47 -22.50 -31.23
C ASP A 513 -11.40 -21.17 -30.47
N CYS A 514 -11.74 -21.24 -29.19
CA CYS A 514 -11.80 -20.06 -28.34
C CYS A 514 -11.11 -20.29 -27.00
N ILE A 515 -10.57 -19.22 -26.44
CA ILE A 515 -10.00 -19.14 -25.11
C ILE A 515 -10.73 -18.04 -24.34
N ILE A 516 -11.25 -18.41 -23.17
CA ILE A 516 -11.85 -17.47 -22.23
C ILE A 516 -10.77 -17.03 -21.24
N ARG A 517 -10.63 -15.76 -21.00
CA ARG A 517 -9.57 -15.20 -20.15
C ARG A 517 -10.07 -14.00 -19.34
N PRO A 518 -9.38 -13.62 -18.26
CA PRO A 518 -9.69 -12.38 -17.54
C PRO A 518 -9.61 -11.17 -18.47
N SER A 519 -10.51 -10.20 -18.29
CA SER A 519 -10.54 -8.96 -19.04
C SER A 519 -9.65 -7.89 -18.42
N SER A 520 -9.09 -7.00 -19.25
CA SER A 520 -8.43 -5.78 -18.80
C SER A 520 -9.40 -4.66 -18.40
N LYS A 521 -10.71 -4.84 -18.65
CA LYS A 521 -11.75 -3.86 -18.31
C LYS A 521 -12.11 -3.84 -16.82
N GLY A 522 -11.80 -4.89 -16.06
CA GLY A 522 -12.08 -4.95 -14.63
C GLY A 522 -12.40 -6.36 -14.13
N GLN A 523 -12.74 -6.41 -12.84
CA GLN A 523 -13.04 -7.67 -12.14
C GLN A 523 -14.36 -8.30 -12.57
N ASP A 524 -15.28 -7.51 -13.10
CA ASP A 524 -16.62 -7.94 -13.50
C ASP A 524 -16.72 -8.24 -15.00
N HIS A 525 -15.56 -8.47 -15.64
CA HIS A 525 -15.48 -8.78 -17.05
C HIS A 525 -14.54 -9.95 -17.33
N LEU A 526 -14.97 -10.81 -18.26
CA LEU A 526 -14.14 -11.80 -18.94
C LEU A 526 -14.05 -11.45 -20.43
N THR A 527 -13.14 -12.06 -21.13
CA THR A 527 -13.00 -11.89 -22.57
C THR A 527 -12.86 -13.24 -23.24
N VAL A 528 -13.74 -13.54 -24.19
CA VAL A 528 -13.54 -14.66 -25.14
C VAL A 528 -12.65 -14.16 -26.27
N THR A 529 -11.56 -14.84 -26.51
CA THR A 529 -10.73 -14.68 -27.71
C THR A 529 -10.90 -15.91 -28.56
N TRP A 530 -11.35 -15.75 -29.80
CA TRP A 530 -11.54 -16.88 -30.71
C TRP A 530 -10.92 -16.62 -32.08
N LYS A 531 -10.53 -17.69 -32.77
CA LYS A 531 -9.86 -17.64 -34.07
C LYS A 531 -10.87 -17.54 -35.18
N VAL A 532 -10.95 -16.39 -35.83
CA VAL A 532 -11.83 -16.12 -36.96
C VAL A 532 -11.22 -16.61 -38.27
N PHE A 533 -9.93 -16.35 -38.46
CA PHE A 533 -9.14 -16.77 -39.63
C PHE A 533 -7.67 -16.79 -39.25
N ASP A 534 -6.78 -17.26 -40.11
CA ASP A 534 -5.35 -17.29 -39.85
C ASP A 534 -4.80 -15.90 -39.48
N ASN A 535 -4.22 -15.80 -38.29
CA ASN A 535 -3.72 -14.56 -37.70
C ASN A 535 -4.77 -13.44 -37.51
N ILE A 536 -6.07 -13.80 -37.47
CA ILE A 536 -7.17 -12.88 -37.17
C ILE A 536 -7.98 -13.43 -35.98
N TYR A 537 -7.95 -12.70 -34.88
CA TYR A 537 -8.60 -13.08 -33.61
C TYR A 537 -9.60 -12.00 -33.22
N GLN A 538 -10.79 -12.40 -32.81
CA GLN A 538 -11.77 -11.49 -32.25
C GLN A 538 -11.86 -11.66 -30.75
N HIS A 539 -11.94 -10.52 -30.04
CA HIS A 539 -12.11 -10.45 -28.59
C HIS A 539 -13.53 -9.99 -28.28
N ILE A 540 -14.29 -10.82 -27.60
CA ILE A 540 -15.68 -10.55 -27.21
C ILE A 540 -15.69 -10.35 -25.70
N ASP A 541 -16.26 -9.25 -25.24
CA ASP A 541 -16.38 -8.91 -23.84
C ASP A 541 -17.59 -9.60 -23.21
N ILE A 542 -17.38 -10.24 -22.06
CA ILE A 542 -18.42 -10.86 -21.24
C ILE A 542 -18.50 -10.05 -19.95
N ARG A 543 -19.65 -9.47 -19.63
CA ARG A 543 -19.93 -8.84 -18.36
C ARG A 543 -20.50 -9.89 -17.40
N GLU A 544 -20.01 -9.87 -16.16
CA GLU A 544 -20.43 -10.79 -15.10
C GLU A 544 -21.25 -10.04 -14.05
N GLU A 545 -22.34 -10.65 -13.60
CA GLU A 545 -23.18 -10.12 -12.53
C GLU A 545 -23.35 -11.17 -11.42
N ASN A 546 -23.76 -10.71 -10.22
CA ASN A 546 -24.02 -11.54 -9.04
C ASN A 546 -22.85 -12.43 -8.62
N LYS A 547 -21.64 -11.86 -8.53
CA LYS A 547 -20.43 -12.58 -8.14
C LYS A 547 -20.37 -12.78 -6.64
N ALA A 548 -19.94 -13.96 -6.20
CA ALA A 548 -19.68 -14.24 -4.78
C ALA A 548 -18.41 -13.51 -4.27
N ASN A 549 -17.39 -13.39 -5.12
CA ASN A 549 -16.13 -12.67 -4.85
C ASN A 549 -15.45 -12.26 -6.17
N SER A 550 -14.37 -11.47 -6.06
CA SER A 550 -13.63 -10.97 -7.23
C SER A 550 -12.95 -12.06 -8.07
N PHE A 551 -12.78 -13.27 -7.55
CA PHE A 551 -12.05 -14.36 -8.19
C PHE A 551 -12.97 -15.44 -8.80
N SER A 552 -14.20 -15.55 -8.34
CA SER A 552 -15.18 -16.52 -8.82
C SER A 552 -15.87 -16.05 -10.11
N LEU A 553 -16.47 -17.00 -10.83
CA LEU A 553 -17.37 -16.72 -11.95
C LEU A 553 -18.67 -16.06 -11.45
N GLY A 554 -19.24 -15.13 -12.22
CA GLY A 554 -20.55 -14.56 -11.96
C GLY A 554 -21.66 -15.60 -12.16
N GLN A 555 -22.79 -15.38 -11.50
CA GLN A 555 -23.96 -16.26 -11.66
C GLN A 555 -24.72 -15.97 -12.97
N SER A 556 -24.63 -14.74 -13.49
CA SER A 556 -25.17 -14.34 -14.78
C SER A 556 -24.06 -13.74 -15.63
N LEU A 557 -24.00 -14.16 -16.89
CA LEU A 557 -23.01 -13.73 -17.88
C LEU A 557 -23.71 -13.01 -19.02
N TRP A 558 -23.17 -11.90 -19.47
CA TRP A 558 -23.80 -11.06 -20.49
C TRP A 558 -22.86 -10.76 -21.66
N ILE A 559 -23.36 -11.00 -22.89
CA ILE A 559 -22.73 -10.51 -24.13
C ILE A 559 -23.68 -9.54 -24.80
N GLY A 560 -23.36 -8.24 -24.75
CA GLY A 560 -24.32 -7.21 -25.22
C GLY A 560 -25.57 -7.19 -24.36
N ASN A 561 -26.72 -7.58 -24.93
CA ASN A 561 -28.02 -7.65 -24.26
C ASN A 561 -28.50 -9.09 -24.01
N GLU A 562 -27.70 -10.09 -24.32
CA GLU A 562 -28.02 -11.51 -24.16
C GLU A 562 -27.43 -12.04 -22.85
N GLU A 563 -28.26 -12.77 -22.10
CA GLU A 563 -27.89 -13.42 -20.86
C GLU A 563 -27.55 -14.90 -21.09
N PHE A 564 -26.54 -15.37 -20.36
CA PHE A 564 -26.04 -16.75 -20.38
C PHE A 564 -25.84 -17.22 -18.93
N GLU A 565 -26.12 -18.50 -18.68
CA GLU A 565 -26.00 -19.10 -17.35
C GLU A 565 -24.56 -19.53 -17.06
N ASP A 566 -23.83 -20.04 -18.05
CA ASP A 566 -22.48 -20.54 -17.91
C ASP A 566 -21.59 -20.30 -19.15
N LEU A 567 -20.33 -20.68 -19.04
CA LEU A 567 -19.35 -20.54 -20.13
C LEU A 567 -19.57 -21.51 -21.29
N ASP A 568 -20.10 -22.70 -21.02
CA ASP A 568 -20.43 -23.68 -22.04
C ASP A 568 -21.60 -23.19 -22.92
N GLU A 569 -22.56 -22.53 -22.31
CA GLU A 569 -23.69 -21.93 -23.04
C GLU A 569 -23.19 -20.80 -23.95
N ILE A 570 -22.25 -19.95 -23.52
CA ILE A 570 -21.65 -18.94 -24.39
C ILE A 570 -20.97 -19.58 -25.61
N ILE A 571 -20.22 -20.66 -25.40
CA ILE A 571 -19.57 -21.37 -26.48
C ILE A 571 -20.62 -21.96 -27.43
N ALA A 572 -21.65 -22.62 -26.90
CA ALA A 572 -22.67 -23.31 -27.70
C ALA A 572 -23.60 -22.35 -28.45
N ARG A 573 -24.09 -21.28 -27.81
CA ARG A 573 -25.09 -20.37 -28.36
C ARG A 573 -24.50 -19.15 -29.07
N HIS A 574 -23.28 -18.74 -28.72
CA HIS A 574 -22.67 -17.53 -29.30
C HIS A 574 -21.50 -17.85 -30.23
N ILE A 575 -20.50 -18.61 -29.76
CA ILE A 575 -19.26 -18.83 -30.52
C ILE A 575 -19.46 -19.86 -31.64
N ASN A 576 -20.07 -21.01 -31.34
CA ASN A 576 -20.26 -22.06 -32.36
C ASN A 576 -21.10 -21.61 -33.55
N PRO A 577 -22.25 -20.90 -33.39
CA PRO A 577 -22.98 -20.36 -34.51
C PRO A 577 -22.16 -19.35 -35.32
N MET A 578 -21.45 -18.43 -34.67
CA MET A 578 -20.55 -17.49 -35.35
C MET A 578 -19.47 -18.21 -36.15
N THR A 579 -18.90 -19.29 -35.59
CA THR A 579 -17.91 -20.12 -36.28
C THR A 579 -18.47 -20.79 -37.49
N SER A 580 -19.72 -21.33 -37.43
CA SER A 580 -20.41 -21.92 -38.57
C SER A 580 -20.62 -20.87 -39.65
N ASN A 581 -21.13 -19.70 -39.31
CA ASN A 581 -21.36 -18.60 -40.24
C ASN A 581 -20.04 -18.09 -40.86
N CYS A 582 -18.95 -18.06 -40.10
CA CYS A 582 -17.61 -17.74 -40.63
C CYS A 582 -17.16 -18.79 -41.68
N ARG A 583 -17.33 -20.07 -41.38
CA ARG A 583 -16.97 -21.18 -42.32
C ARG A 583 -17.71 -21.05 -43.61
N ASP A 584 -18.99 -20.70 -43.62
CA ASP A 584 -19.79 -20.51 -44.81
C ASP A 584 -19.23 -19.41 -45.73
N ILE A 585 -18.75 -18.29 -45.16
CA ILE A 585 -18.05 -17.25 -45.93
C ILE A 585 -16.70 -17.73 -46.46
N LEU A 586 -15.91 -18.40 -45.60
CA LEU A 586 -14.57 -18.89 -45.96
C LEU A 586 -14.62 -19.92 -47.08
N GLN A 587 -15.69 -20.75 -47.11
CA GLN A 587 -15.93 -21.75 -48.16
C GLN A 587 -16.64 -21.17 -49.39
N TYR A 588 -17.05 -19.91 -49.32
CA TYR A 588 -17.75 -19.31 -50.43
C TYR A 588 -16.83 -19.07 -51.61
N LYS A 589 -17.30 -19.45 -52.82
CA LYS A 589 -16.49 -19.43 -54.06
C LYS A 589 -15.82 -18.10 -54.43
N TYR A 590 -16.31 -16.99 -53.90
CA TYR A 590 -15.76 -15.64 -54.10
C TYR A 590 -14.98 -15.14 -52.90
N PHE A 591 -14.66 -15.97 -51.94
CA PHE A 591 -13.72 -15.64 -50.85
C PHE A 591 -12.28 -15.68 -51.41
N ARG A 592 -11.47 -14.71 -51.01
CA ARG A 592 -10.07 -14.57 -51.42
C ARG A 592 -9.15 -14.52 -50.19
N THR A 593 -8.14 -15.35 -50.21
CA THR A 593 -7.12 -15.43 -49.16
C THR A 593 -5.91 -14.53 -49.43
N ASP A 594 -5.68 -14.18 -50.68
CA ASP A 594 -4.54 -13.40 -51.19
C ASP A 594 -4.68 -11.88 -51.01
N THR A 595 -5.58 -11.46 -50.11
CA THR A 595 -5.91 -10.05 -49.84
C THR A 595 -5.11 -9.41 -48.70
N ASP A 596 -4.16 -10.14 -48.10
CA ASP A 596 -3.33 -9.65 -46.98
C ASP A 596 -4.15 -9.11 -45.79
N GLY A 597 -5.13 -9.91 -45.35
CA GLY A 597 -6.03 -9.56 -44.24
C GLY A 597 -7.02 -8.42 -44.59
N GLY A 598 -7.47 -8.35 -45.82
CA GLY A 598 -8.45 -7.39 -46.27
C GLY A 598 -7.91 -6.02 -46.63
N SER A 599 -6.69 -5.97 -47.13
CA SER A 599 -6.08 -4.72 -47.62
C SER A 599 -6.90 -4.15 -48.81
N ARG A 600 -7.44 -2.94 -48.63
CA ARG A 600 -8.27 -2.28 -49.66
C ARG A 600 -7.58 -2.19 -51.02
N PRO A 601 -6.29 -1.76 -51.14
CA PRO A 601 -5.59 -1.69 -52.42
C PRO A 601 -5.50 -3.05 -53.14
N LYS A 602 -5.23 -4.13 -52.39
CA LYS A 602 -5.17 -5.48 -52.95
C LYS A 602 -6.54 -5.97 -53.41
N CYS A 603 -7.59 -5.74 -52.60
CA CYS A 603 -8.96 -6.06 -52.98
C CYS A 603 -9.43 -5.28 -54.24
N GLU A 604 -9.06 -3.99 -54.34
CA GLU A 604 -9.35 -3.19 -55.54
C GLU A 604 -8.66 -3.76 -56.77
N MET A 605 -7.40 -4.16 -56.67
CA MET A 605 -6.64 -4.74 -57.76
C MET A 605 -7.31 -6.02 -58.30
N LEU A 606 -7.72 -6.91 -57.36
CA LEU A 606 -8.41 -8.16 -57.72
C LEU A 606 -9.76 -7.91 -58.37
N VAL A 607 -10.59 -7.03 -57.84
CA VAL A 607 -11.90 -6.70 -58.36
C VAL A 607 -11.79 -5.99 -59.72
N LYS A 608 -10.84 -5.06 -59.89
CA LYS A 608 -10.57 -4.39 -61.16
C LYS A 608 -10.07 -5.37 -62.26
N ALA A 609 -9.23 -6.33 -61.86
CA ALA A 609 -8.79 -7.39 -62.79
C ALA A 609 -9.97 -8.26 -63.27
N GLU A 610 -10.85 -8.66 -62.37
CA GLU A 610 -12.03 -9.44 -62.71
C GLU A 610 -13.05 -8.65 -63.53
N LYS A 611 -13.17 -7.32 -63.34
CA LYS A 611 -13.99 -6.42 -64.16
C LYS A 611 -13.48 -6.33 -65.61
N ARG A 612 -12.16 -6.30 -65.80
CA ARG A 612 -11.55 -6.29 -67.13
C ARG A 612 -11.82 -7.57 -67.89
N LEU A 613 -11.85 -8.73 -67.20
CA LEU A 613 -12.18 -10.03 -67.82
C LEU A 613 -13.69 -10.15 -68.20
N ASN A 614 -14.53 -9.54 -67.39
CA ASN A 614 -15.98 -9.61 -67.53
C ASN A 614 -16.66 -8.23 -67.44
N PRO A 615 -16.58 -7.35 -68.45
CA PRO A 615 -17.04 -5.95 -68.36
C PRO A 615 -18.51 -5.79 -68.01
N ASN A 616 -19.37 -6.76 -68.45
CA ASN A 616 -20.82 -6.69 -68.27
C ASN A 616 -21.32 -7.23 -66.92
N LYS A 617 -20.45 -7.77 -66.10
CA LYS A 617 -20.78 -8.27 -64.72
C LYS A 617 -20.26 -7.34 -63.65
N ILE A 618 -20.94 -7.32 -62.51
CA ILE A 618 -20.46 -6.66 -61.31
C ILE A 618 -19.65 -7.68 -60.54
N PRO A 619 -18.29 -7.61 -60.60
CA PRO A 619 -17.44 -8.51 -59.81
C PRO A 619 -17.51 -8.16 -58.35
N TYR A 620 -17.43 -9.15 -57.47
CA TYR A 620 -17.36 -9.00 -56.03
C TYR A 620 -16.55 -10.12 -55.41
N ILE A 621 -15.86 -9.78 -54.32
CA ILE A 621 -15.07 -10.71 -53.55
C ILE A 621 -15.30 -10.50 -52.05
N PHE A 622 -15.16 -11.54 -51.26
CA PHE A 622 -15.07 -11.50 -49.82
C PHE A 622 -13.62 -11.64 -49.37
N SER A 623 -13.26 -10.91 -48.32
CA SER A 623 -11.98 -11.05 -47.64
C SER A 623 -12.17 -10.91 -46.13
N ALA A 624 -11.35 -11.62 -45.33
CA ALA A 624 -11.32 -11.44 -43.90
C ALA A 624 -10.66 -10.09 -43.57
N SER A 625 -11.18 -9.37 -42.58
CA SER A 625 -10.62 -8.07 -42.16
C SER A 625 -9.76 -8.21 -40.91
N LYS A 626 -8.48 -7.84 -41.03
CA LYS A 626 -7.55 -7.75 -39.89
C LYS A 626 -7.81 -6.51 -39.03
N GLU A 627 -8.27 -5.42 -39.64
CA GLU A 627 -8.60 -4.18 -38.93
C GLU A 627 -9.87 -4.31 -38.08
N LEU A 628 -10.83 -5.09 -38.54
CA LEU A 628 -12.11 -5.32 -37.87
C LEU A 628 -12.37 -6.82 -37.74
N PRO A 629 -11.74 -7.52 -36.79
CA PRO A 629 -11.96 -8.96 -36.59
C PRO A 629 -13.44 -9.28 -36.34
N GLY A 630 -13.93 -10.37 -36.91
CA GLY A 630 -15.35 -10.72 -36.88
C GLY A 630 -16.21 -10.05 -37.97
N LYS A 631 -15.58 -9.20 -38.78
CA LYS A 631 -16.21 -8.65 -39.99
C LYS A 631 -15.46 -9.11 -41.24
N PHE A 632 -16.24 -9.37 -42.31
CA PHE A 632 -15.69 -9.68 -43.59
C PHE A 632 -15.96 -8.52 -44.55
N MET A 633 -14.95 -8.13 -45.32
CA MET A 633 -15.07 -7.07 -46.28
C MET A 633 -15.57 -7.61 -47.59
N LEU A 634 -16.69 -7.09 -48.05
CA LEU A 634 -17.28 -7.30 -49.38
C LEU A 634 -16.82 -6.16 -50.26
N SER A 635 -15.94 -6.46 -51.21
CA SER A 635 -15.43 -5.51 -52.19
C SER A 635 -16.07 -5.80 -53.55
N TYR A 636 -16.65 -4.78 -54.22
CA TYR A 636 -17.34 -4.93 -55.48
C TYR A 636 -17.21 -3.68 -56.34
N GLN A 637 -17.37 -3.84 -57.68
CA GLN A 637 -17.24 -2.74 -58.63
C GLN A 637 -18.51 -2.63 -59.51
N PRO A 638 -19.44 -1.77 -59.12
CA PRO A 638 -20.68 -1.58 -59.93
C PRO A 638 -20.42 -0.79 -61.21
N ARG A 639 -19.60 0.29 -61.14
CA ARG A 639 -19.26 1.18 -62.27
C ARG A 639 -17.73 1.32 -62.38
N GLU A 640 -17.22 2.54 -62.31
CA GLU A 640 -15.76 2.84 -62.38
C GLU A 640 -15.03 2.60 -61.06
N ASN A 641 -15.68 2.93 -59.93
CA ASN A 641 -15.09 2.87 -58.62
C ASN A 641 -15.43 1.58 -57.87
N VAL A 642 -14.42 1.02 -57.18
CA VAL A 642 -14.62 -0.12 -56.28
C VAL A 642 -15.20 0.39 -54.96
N ARG A 643 -16.17 -0.32 -54.42
CA ARG A 643 -16.78 -0.08 -53.12
C ARG A 643 -16.43 -1.20 -52.17
N HIS A 644 -16.20 -0.83 -50.91
CA HIS A 644 -15.89 -1.74 -49.82
C HIS A 644 -16.90 -1.57 -48.70
N GLU A 645 -17.59 -2.64 -48.35
CA GLU A 645 -18.56 -2.67 -47.26
C GLU A 645 -18.30 -3.85 -46.34
N TYR A 646 -18.70 -3.75 -45.10
CA TYR A 646 -18.45 -4.80 -44.12
C TYR A 646 -19.70 -5.61 -43.82
N VAL A 647 -19.55 -6.92 -43.85
CA VAL A 647 -20.54 -7.90 -43.37
C VAL A 647 -20.10 -8.34 -41.99
N THR A 648 -20.90 -8.09 -40.97
CA THR A 648 -20.64 -8.54 -39.59
C THR A 648 -21.25 -9.91 -39.39
N VAL A 649 -20.47 -10.85 -38.88
CA VAL A 649 -20.96 -12.17 -38.49
C VAL A 649 -21.54 -12.06 -37.08
N THR A 650 -22.73 -12.59 -36.90
CA THR A 650 -23.47 -12.65 -35.63
C THR A 650 -23.92 -14.08 -35.37
N PRO A 651 -24.30 -14.45 -34.13
CA PRO A 651 -24.85 -15.77 -33.85
C PRO A 651 -26.06 -16.13 -34.72
N ASP A 652 -26.91 -15.13 -35.04
CA ASP A 652 -28.14 -15.28 -35.80
C ASP A 652 -27.95 -15.23 -37.34
N GLY A 653 -26.70 -15.12 -37.81
CA GLY A 653 -26.37 -15.03 -39.22
C GLY A 653 -25.47 -13.84 -39.58
N TYR A 654 -25.88 -13.03 -40.58
CA TYR A 654 -25.05 -11.97 -41.14
C TYR A 654 -25.75 -10.63 -41.10
N ARG A 655 -25.08 -9.63 -40.54
CA ARG A 655 -25.57 -8.24 -40.51
C ARG A 655 -24.88 -7.42 -41.59
N PHE A 656 -25.70 -6.90 -42.54
CA PHE A 656 -25.24 -6.08 -43.65
C PHE A 656 -26.17 -4.90 -43.86
N ARG A 657 -25.66 -3.67 -43.97
CA ARG A 657 -26.43 -2.42 -44.11
C ARG A 657 -27.61 -2.32 -43.13
N HIS A 658 -27.34 -2.60 -41.86
CA HIS A 658 -28.34 -2.61 -40.76
C HIS A 658 -29.44 -3.67 -40.85
N GLN A 659 -29.38 -4.59 -41.82
CA GLN A 659 -30.32 -5.71 -41.95
C GLN A 659 -29.64 -7.03 -41.55
N ASN A 660 -30.40 -7.89 -40.91
CA ASN A 660 -29.94 -9.23 -40.54
C ASN A 660 -30.41 -10.25 -41.55
N HIS A 661 -29.54 -11.15 -41.96
CA HIS A 661 -29.79 -12.24 -42.89
C HIS A 661 -29.37 -13.56 -42.26
N GLU A 662 -30.29 -14.50 -42.14
CA GLU A 662 -30.05 -15.79 -41.48
C GLU A 662 -29.00 -16.65 -42.20
N THR A 663 -28.91 -16.57 -43.51
CA THR A 663 -27.96 -17.35 -44.30
C THR A 663 -27.18 -16.50 -45.30
N LEU A 664 -25.98 -16.93 -45.66
CA LEU A 664 -25.13 -16.27 -46.65
C LEU A 664 -25.83 -16.20 -48.01
N SER A 665 -26.62 -17.21 -48.37
CA SER A 665 -27.40 -17.25 -49.62
C SER A 665 -28.46 -16.14 -49.68
N LEU A 666 -29.16 -15.89 -48.56
CA LEU A 666 -30.15 -14.81 -48.47
C LEU A 666 -29.47 -13.44 -48.54
N LEU A 667 -28.37 -13.25 -47.85
CA LEU A 667 -27.58 -12.03 -47.94
C LEU A 667 -27.12 -11.77 -49.37
N MET A 668 -26.57 -12.77 -50.04
CA MET A 668 -26.09 -12.60 -51.41
C MET A 668 -27.22 -12.42 -52.44
N LYS A 669 -28.39 -13.00 -52.22
CA LYS A 669 -29.58 -12.74 -53.02
C LYS A 669 -30.04 -11.30 -52.85
N TRP A 670 -30.11 -10.83 -51.62
CA TRP A 670 -30.46 -9.44 -51.31
C TRP A 670 -29.45 -8.45 -51.88
N PHE A 671 -28.13 -8.70 -51.67
CA PHE A 671 -27.06 -7.89 -52.22
C PHE A 671 -27.13 -7.73 -53.74
N LYS A 672 -27.37 -8.83 -54.48
CA LYS A 672 -27.49 -8.79 -55.94
C LYS A 672 -28.68 -7.97 -56.41
N VAL A 673 -29.82 -8.08 -55.74
CA VAL A 673 -31.05 -7.33 -56.11
C VAL A 673 -30.85 -5.83 -55.85
N HIS A 674 -30.34 -5.46 -54.68
CA HIS A 674 -30.26 -4.05 -54.23
C HIS A 674 -29.06 -3.28 -54.83
N ASN A 675 -28.06 -3.95 -55.36
CA ASN A 675 -26.98 -3.26 -56.10
C ASN A 675 -27.30 -2.99 -57.56
N ILE A 676 -28.36 -3.62 -58.11
CA ILE A 676 -28.83 -3.32 -59.44
C ILE A 676 -29.82 -2.14 -59.41
N HIS A 677 -30.53 -1.90 -58.31
CA HIS A 677 -31.60 -0.90 -58.20
C HIS A 677 -31.25 0.41 -57.45
N ASN A 678 -30.01 0.61 -56.96
CA ASN A 678 -29.64 1.84 -56.25
C ASN A 678 -29.45 3.06 -57.19
N GLU A 679 -30.05 3.08 -58.38
CA GLU A 679 -30.10 4.26 -59.25
C GLU A 679 -31.36 5.12 -59.07
N LEU A 680 -32.27 4.77 -58.14
CA LEU A 680 -33.59 5.45 -58.05
C LEU A 680 -33.82 6.22 -56.73
N TYR A 681 -32.85 6.27 -55.82
CA TYR A 681 -32.95 7.12 -54.61
C TYR A 681 -31.61 7.78 -54.29
N ILE A 682 -31.32 8.90 -54.93
CA ILE A 682 -30.66 10.08 -54.43
C ILE A 682 -31.55 11.27 -54.73
#